data_287c414f8a04c54bfd2676080b1c8942
#
_entry.id   287c414f8a04c54bfd2676080b1c8942
#
_cell.length_a   1.000
_cell.length_b   1.000
_cell.length_c   1.000
_cell.angle_alpha   90.00
_cell.angle_beta   90.00
_cell.angle_gamma   90.00
#
_symmetry.space_group_name_H-M   'P 1'
#
loop_
_entity.id
_entity.type
_entity.pdbx_description
1 polymer ?
#
loop_
_entity_poly.entity_id
_entity_poly.type
_entity_poly.pdbx_seq_one_letter_code
_entity_poly.pdbx_strand_id
1 'polypeptide(L)'
;MLVLAAALAAAGIVPAASPAAAANVPVGSGSYSDTRPAGTSGPTTNTGTPVTPKVTEAAKGKPVPTNDWWSSLAFQRYGDNPYSTPMYGHPLTYQAVSGGLEVGYPTSPAIVGDGRQYEYAHKRDLTLGLSGLNSADTKADSWSDWTVTPYWSDGSRTLRTTIGHGMPFVYAKGSGGDARITTAATPTVFADQGNVLGITVAGHHYALFAPSGSDWNVSGSTITAGLGGKDYFSLAVLPSTDALATYRKYAYSFVTGSTTDWSYSGGIVRATYTLTTEAKEGTERGTLQALYRHQWLHTSDPLTSYTYVSPRGTMKVRESASFSTAQKSSAVLPGLPKSSGVDTARLRTYLNEVANSSDPFSSAADTYWTGKALGKLSQLVPLADQIGETAVRDKLLGLLKGRLQEWFTAGGASEFSYDSAWKTLTGYPASYGSDTELNDHHFHYGYYVYAAAIVAQYDQAWAANSAWGGMVKTLVRDTANPSRTDGSFPFLRGFDVYAGHSWASGHQGFAAGNNQESSSESTNLSAALVLWGSATGDNSLRDLGTYLLTTESESIAQYWFDADEQVFPSSFGHDTVGMVWGSGGAYSTWWTANPEEIHGINVLPVTGGSLHLGGEKAAIRRNLTEMERENGGPAQEWRDILWEFQSLADPAAAKSKWDAGNASYTPEAGESKAHTYHWINTLDTLGAPDATVTGDIPTSAVFTKGTTRTYAAHNYGSSARTVTFSDGKSLTVPARSTATGSGTGGDPDPDPDPPTGNTFQLRSGGALTTATGGTAGSDTIASGGGANHDGTPYQPLVYEVRGVNGTYASGASTAFRLQVDAGTTVGLGQQARVSYDLTGDGSFDRVETYQYFATDPVTGWEEYAQSRGLRSATGSLGKMTGGTVRLEVWNAIGNGASKLQTGTDKSVLVIPYS
;
A
#
# COMPACT_ATOMS: atom_id res chain seq x y z
N MET A 1 -55.10 53.18 51.85
CA MET A 1 -53.77 53.80 51.60
C MET A 1 -52.71 52.80 51.92
N LEU A 2 -52.26 52.07 50.95
CA LEU A 2 -51.10 51.13 51.05
C LEU A 2 -50.00 51.62 50.11
N VAL A 3 -48.83 51.83 50.65
CA VAL A 3 -47.62 52.17 49.91
C VAL A 3 -46.95 50.83 49.58
N LEU A 4 -46.75 50.58 48.30
CA LEU A 4 -45.99 49.40 47.79
C LEU A 4 -44.55 49.86 47.50
N ALA A 5 -43.56 49.35 48.23
CA ALA A 5 -42.15 49.56 47.92
C ALA A 5 -41.67 48.50 46.90
N ALA A 6 -41.26 48.99 45.74
CA ALA A 6 -40.59 48.17 44.74
C ALA A 6 -39.10 48.06 45.03
N ALA A 7 -38.57 46.86 45.23
CA ALA A 7 -37.17 46.54 45.30
C ALA A 7 -36.59 46.30 43.87
N LEU A 8 -35.69 47.16 43.38
CA LEU A 8 -34.92 46.89 42.19
C LEU A 8 -33.79 45.89 42.51
N ALA A 9 -33.89 44.74 41.91
CA ALA A 9 -32.77 43.78 41.86
C ALA A 9 -31.82 44.24 40.71
N ALA A 10 -30.60 44.67 41.06
CA ALA A 10 -29.54 44.90 40.09
C ALA A 10 -29.01 43.58 39.61
N ALA A 11 -29.43 43.12 38.41
CA ALA A 11 -28.79 42.04 37.73
C ALA A 11 -27.41 42.51 37.21
N GLY A 12 -26.33 42.03 37.85
CA GLY A 12 -24.96 42.24 37.35
C GLY A 12 -24.84 41.59 35.95
N ILE A 13 -24.62 42.42 34.97
CA ILE A 13 -24.18 41.94 33.63
C ILE A 13 -22.75 41.49 33.80
N VAL A 14 -22.50 40.17 33.84
CA VAL A 14 -21.19 39.60 33.65
C VAL A 14 -20.80 39.89 32.18
N PRO A 15 -19.75 40.68 31.94
CA PRO A 15 -19.31 40.87 30.55
C PRO A 15 -18.94 39.47 29.97
N ALA A 16 -19.57 39.09 28.87
CA ALA A 16 -19.13 37.96 28.10
C ALA A 16 -17.64 38.22 27.76
N ALA A 17 -16.79 37.26 28.15
CA ALA A 17 -15.37 37.36 27.80
C ALA A 17 -15.31 37.48 26.25
N SER A 18 -14.72 38.55 25.78
CA SER A 18 -14.40 38.69 24.36
C SER A 18 -13.65 37.45 23.92
N PRO A 19 -14.00 36.82 22.78
CA PRO A 19 -13.20 35.74 22.28
C PRO A 19 -11.75 36.22 22.19
N ALA A 20 -10.81 35.42 22.72
CA ALA A 20 -9.39 35.73 22.63
C ALA A 20 -9.10 35.97 21.13
N ALA A 21 -8.40 37.07 20.84
CA ALA A 21 -7.98 37.34 19.48
C ALA A 21 -7.12 36.17 19.01
N ALA A 22 -7.38 35.67 17.79
CA ALA A 22 -6.59 34.62 17.17
C ALA A 22 -5.10 34.97 17.27
N ALA A 23 -4.31 34.06 17.82
CA ALA A 23 -2.87 34.26 17.87
C ALA A 23 -2.24 33.55 16.67
N ASN A 24 -1.51 34.32 15.86
CA ASN A 24 -0.70 33.75 14.80
C ASN A 24 0.54 33.08 15.41
N VAL A 25 0.70 31.78 15.19
CA VAL A 25 1.87 31.03 15.63
C VAL A 25 2.93 31.11 14.54
N PRO A 26 4.05 31.83 14.76
CA PRO A 26 5.08 32.01 13.77
C PRO A 26 5.87 30.70 13.54
N VAL A 27 6.17 30.41 12.29
CA VAL A 27 6.97 29.25 11.87
C VAL A 27 7.89 29.68 10.73
N GLY A 28 9.14 30.02 11.06
CA GLY A 28 10.06 30.65 10.13
C GLY A 28 9.55 32.00 9.65
N SER A 29 9.43 32.19 8.34
CA SER A 29 8.81 33.37 7.73
C SER A 29 7.30 33.28 7.64
N GLY A 30 6.72 32.11 7.83
CA GLY A 30 5.29 31.86 7.79
C GLY A 30 4.64 31.81 9.17
N SER A 31 3.37 31.43 9.20
CA SER A 31 2.60 31.24 10.42
C SER A 31 1.34 30.42 10.16
N TYR A 32 0.80 29.80 11.18
CA TYR A 32 -0.57 29.27 11.20
C TYR A 32 -1.36 29.93 12.34
N SER A 33 -2.69 29.87 12.26
CA SER A 33 -3.55 30.36 13.33
C SER A 33 -3.79 29.28 14.40
N ASP A 34 -3.89 29.66 15.68
CA ASP A 34 -4.31 28.78 16.78
C ASP A 34 -5.84 28.73 16.93
N THR A 35 -6.57 29.45 16.08
CA THR A 35 -8.03 29.53 16.06
C THR A 35 -8.54 29.42 14.63
N ARG A 36 -9.62 28.73 14.42
CA ARG A 36 -10.26 28.63 13.10
C ARG A 36 -10.79 29.99 12.65
N PRO A 37 -10.81 30.31 11.34
CA PRO A 37 -11.46 31.47 10.81
C PRO A 37 -12.94 31.54 11.21
N ALA A 38 -13.44 32.72 11.48
CA ALA A 38 -14.82 32.93 11.88
C ALA A 38 -15.81 32.41 10.82
N GLY A 39 -16.81 31.63 11.25
CA GLY A 39 -17.81 31.04 10.35
C GLY A 39 -17.41 29.71 9.71
N THR A 40 -16.23 29.18 10.01
CA THR A 40 -15.79 27.85 9.55
C THR A 40 -16.11 26.76 10.56
N SER A 41 -16.10 25.51 10.09
CA SER A 41 -16.35 24.32 10.90
C SER A 41 -15.03 23.62 11.30
N GLY A 42 -15.10 22.74 12.28
CA GLY A 42 -14.06 21.78 12.64
C GLY A 42 -14.71 20.41 12.83
N PRO A 43 -14.02 19.43 13.42
CA PRO A 43 -14.51 18.07 13.56
C PRO A 43 -15.90 18.00 14.19
N THR A 44 -16.84 17.34 13.50
CA THR A 44 -18.25 17.23 13.89
C THR A 44 -18.80 15.83 13.67
N THR A 45 -19.94 15.54 14.34
CA THR A 45 -20.80 14.44 13.94
C THR A 45 -21.38 14.66 12.54
N ASN A 46 -22.02 13.64 11.98
CA ASN A 46 -22.79 13.73 10.73
C ASN A 46 -23.96 14.74 10.76
N THR A 47 -24.35 15.19 11.97
CA THR A 47 -25.41 16.21 12.17
C THR A 47 -24.83 17.58 12.51
N GLY A 48 -23.52 17.77 12.43
CA GLY A 48 -22.84 19.05 12.64
C GLY A 48 -22.55 19.39 14.11
N THR A 49 -22.73 18.45 15.05
CA THR A 49 -22.37 18.66 16.46
C THR A 49 -20.83 18.54 16.62
N PRO A 50 -20.15 19.53 17.21
CA PRO A 50 -18.72 19.45 17.46
C PRO A 50 -18.32 18.23 18.29
N VAL A 51 -17.22 17.58 17.92
CA VAL A 51 -16.68 16.41 18.62
C VAL A 51 -15.24 16.62 19.05
N THR A 52 -14.88 15.95 20.13
CA THR A 52 -13.50 15.89 20.62
C THR A 52 -13.07 14.42 20.76
N PRO A 53 -11.76 14.13 20.79
CA PRO A 53 -11.29 12.76 20.88
C PRO A 53 -11.88 11.99 22.06
N LYS A 54 -12.50 10.85 21.82
CA LYS A 54 -13.01 9.92 22.81
C LYS A 54 -11.88 9.04 23.35
N VAL A 55 -11.14 9.55 24.29
CA VAL A 55 -10.00 8.88 24.91
C VAL A 55 -10.17 8.82 26.43
N THR A 56 -9.45 7.91 27.08
CA THR A 56 -9.41 7.87 28.56
C THR A 56 -8.62 9.05 29.10
N GLU A 57 -8.75 9.35 30.39
CA GLU A 57 -7.96 10.41 31.04
C GLU A 57 -6.44 10.16 30.92
N ALA A 58 -6.00 8.89 30.86
CA ALA A 58 -4.59 8.53 30.69
C ALA A 58 -4.05 8.86 29.28
N ALA A 59 -4.92 8.92 28.28
CA ALA A 59 -4.59 9.25 26.90
C ALA A 59 -4.93 10.70 26.52
N LYS A 60 -5.54 11.46 27.44
CA LYS A 60 -5.99 12.83 27.18
C LYS A 60 -4.85 13.74 26.75
N GLY A 61 -5.07 14.47 25.67
CA GLY A 61 -4.08 15.40 25.12
C GLY A 61 -2.98 14.75 24.28
N LYS A 62 -2.94 13.41 24.16
CA LYS A 62 -2.08 12.72 23.19
C LYS A 62 -2.63 12.90 21.78
N PRO A 63 -1.76 13.12 20.77
CA PRO A 63 -2.20 13.17 19.39
C PRO A 63 -2.81 11.82 18.94
N VAL A 64 -4.02 11.87 18.39
CA VAL A 64 -4.72 10.68 17.89
C VAL A 64 -4.47 10.53 16.39
N PRO A 65 -4.02 9.36 15.89
CA PRO A 65 -3.92 9.10 14.46
C PRO A 65 -5.34 8.88 13.89
N THR A 66 -5.97 9.95 13.42
CA THR A 66 -7.39 9.96 13.07
C THR A 66 -7.70 9.14 11.83
N ASN A 67 -6.79 9.02 10.87
CA ASN A 67 -6.98 8.24 9.65
C ASN A 67 -6.66 6.74 9.81
N ASP A 68 -6.51 6.25 11.02
CA ASP A 68 -6.19 4.84 11.28
C ASP A 68 -7.43 3.93 11.18
N TRP A 69 -7.23 2.64 10.94
CA TRP A 69 -8.26 1.59 10.75
C TRP A 69 -9.22 1.44 11.94
N TRP A 70 -8.90 2.00 13.10
CA TRP A 70 -9.66 1.93 14.34
C TRP A 70 -10.23 3.28 14.80
N SER A 71 -10.06 4.35 14.01
CA SER A 71 -10.32 5.72 14.45
C SER A 71 -11.77 6.01 14.84
N SER A 72 -12.74 5.18 14.48
CA SER A 72 -14.14 5.29 14.96
C SER A 72 -14.28 5.14 16.49
N LEU A 73 -13.30 4.52 17.18
CA LEU A 73 -13.22 4.49 18.63
C LEU A 73 -13.01 5.89 19.23
N ALA A 74 -12.21 6.71 18.56
CA ALA A 74 -11.80 8.03 19.05
C ALA A 74 -12.61 9.16 18.42
N PHE A 75 -13.04 9.03 17.16
CA PHE A 75 -13.83 10.03 16.45
C PHE A 75 -15.28 9.55 16.29
N GLN A 76 -16.18 10.05 17.14
CA GLN A 76 -17.60 9.71 17.06
C GLN A 76 -18.27 10.48 15.93
N ARG A 77 -18.31 9.90 14.73
CA ARG A 77 -18.97 10.51 13.56
C ARG A 77 -20.49 10.47 13.69
N TYR A 78 -21.07 9.39 14.24
CA TYR A 78 -22.50 9.24 14.42
C TYR A 78 -22.88 9.44 15.89
N GLY A 79 -23.73 10.43 16.16
CA GLY A 79 -24.09 10.83 17.52
C GLY A 79 -24.83 9.76 18.33
N ASP A 80 -25.54 8.86 17.66
CA ASP A 80 -26.27 7.74 18.22
C ASP A 80 -25.40 6.47 18.44
N ASN A 81 -24.16 6.46 17.96
CA ASN A 81 -23.22 5.36 18.18
C ASN A 81 -22.08 5.79 19.13
N PRO A 82 -22.20 5.51 20.44
CA PRO A 82 -21.18 5.84 21.42
C PRO A 82 -20.02 4.81 21.46
N TYR A 83 -20.02 3.78 20.60
CA TYR A 83 -19.03 2.71 20.59
C TYR A 83 -18.08 2.85 19.41
N SER A 84 -18.10 1.92 18.45
CA SER A 84 -17.36 2.00 17.19
C SER A 84 -18.22 1.49 16.04
N THR A 85 -17.80 1.79 14.82
CA THR A 85 -18.19 0.99 13.65
C THR A 85 -17.30 -0.26 13.56
N PRO A 86 -17.55 -1.21 12.63
CA PRO A 86 -16.67 -2.34 12.43
C PRO A 86 -15.24 -1.91 12.13
N MET A 87 -14.28 -2.54 12.79
CA MET A 87 -12.83 -2.33 12.64
C MET A 87 -12.18 -3.59 12.06
N TYR A 88 -11.35 -3.43 11.06
CA TYR A 88 -10.80 -4.54 10.26
C TYR A 88 -9.31 -4.73 10.53
N GLY A 89 -8.98 -5.49 11.58
CA GLY A 89 -7.61 -5.77 11.99
C GLY A 89 -6.95 -6.96 11.29
N HIS A 90 -7.72 -7.79 10.60
CA HIS A 90 -7.31 -9.05 9.97
C HIS A 90 -6.19 -9.84 10.69
N PRO A 91 -6.36 -11.14 10.83
CA PRO A 91 -7.47 -11.94 10.31
C PRO A 91 -8.81 -11.69 11.01
N LEU A 92 -8.80 -11.07 12.20
CA LEU A 92 -9.98 -10.77 12.97
C LEU A 92 -10.58 -9.41 12.62
N THR A 93 -11.90 -9.32 12.72
CA THR A 93 -12.65 -8.08 12.64
C THR A 93 -13.34 -7.82 13.96
N TYR A 94 -13.58 -6.56 14.30
CA TYR A 94 -14.00 -6.15 15.61
C TYR A 94 -15.11 -5.11 15.55
N GLN A 95 -15.97 -5.08 16.59
CA GLN A 95 -16.85 -3.95 16.87
C GLN A 95 -17.01 -3.78 18.38
N ALA A 96 -16.86 -2.56 18.87
CA ALA A 96 -17.15 -2.26 20.26
C ALA A 96 -18.66 -2.16 20.47
N VAL A 97 -19.16 -2.76 21.57
CA VAL A 97 -20.56 -2.70 22.01
C VAL A 97 -20.64 -2.54 23.54
N SER A 98 -21.81 -2.33 24.12
CA SER A 98 -21.97 -2.10 25.56
C SER A 98 -21.37 -3.20 26.44
N GLY A 99 -21.43 -4.46 26.00
CA GLY A 99 -20.97 -5.64 26.74
C GLY A 99 -19.50 -6.01 26.50
N GLY A 100 -18.78 -5.30 25.66
CA GLY A 100 -17.39 -5.58 25.33
C GLY A 100 -17.06 -5.51 23.84
N LEU A 101 -16.18 -6.39 23.37
CA LEU A 101 -15.69 -6.44 22.00
C LEU A 101 -16.33 -7.59 21.23
N GLU A 102 -17.08 -7.28 20.19
CA GLU A 102 -17.48 -8.28 19.19
C GLU A 102 -16.27 -8.63 18.33
N VAL A 103 -16.13 -9.94 18.05
CA VAL A 103 -15.05 -10.52 17.28
C VAL A 103 -15.65 -11.41 16.19
N GLY A 104 -15.15 -11.28 14.97
CA GLY A 104 -15.51 -12.10 13.83
C GLY A 104 -14.30 -12.47 13.00
N TYR A 105 -14.43 -13.55 12.23
CA TYR A 105 -13.44 -13.99 11.25
C TYR A 105 -14.15 -14.26 9.92
N PRO A 106 -14.39 -13.23 9.09
CA PRO A 106 -15.01 -13.42 7.78
C PRO A 106 -14.05 -14.13 6.81
N THR A 107 -14.47 -15.29 6.30
CA THR A 107 -13.66 -16.14 5.40
C THR A 107 -14.20 -16.22 3.97
N SER A 108 -15.37 -15.64 3.73
CA SER A 108 -16.01 -15.69 2.42
C SER A 108 -16.45 -14.29 2.00
N PRO A 109 -16.14 -13.84 0.78
CA PRO A 109 -16.57 -12.56 0.28
C PRO A 109 -18.07 -12.58 -0.08
N ALA A 110 -18.74 -11.46 0.12
CA ALA A 110 -20.00 -11.16 -0.53
C ALA A 110 -19.74 -10.20 -1.70
N ILE A 111 -20.40 -10.44 -2.83
CA ILE A 111 -20.41 -9.49 -3.95
C ILE A 111 -21.68 -8.66 -3.81
N VAL A 112 -21.50 -7.33 -3.71
CA VAL A 112 -22.58 -6.38 -3.47
C VAL A 112 -22.49 -5.20 -4.46
N GLY A 113 -23.42 -4.25 -4.40
CA GLY A 113 -23.39 -3.06 -5.25
C GLY A 113 -23.48 -3.39 -6.73
N ASP A 114 -24.38 -4.30 -7.12
CA ASP A 114 -24.57 -4.75 -8.51
C ASP A 114 -23.29 -5.33 -9.14
N GLY A 115 -22.52 -6.07 -8.34
CA GLY A 115 -21.28 -6.70 -8.80
C GLY A 115 -20.02 -5.86 -8.61
N ARG A 116 -20.17 -4.60 -8.24
CA ARG A 116 -19.07 -3.61 -8.20
C ARG A 116 -18.25 -3.61 -6.93
N GLN A 117 -18.65 -4.38 -5.90
CA GLN A 117 -17.92 -4.41 -4.64
C GLN A 117 -17.83 -5.81 -4.09
N TYR A 118 -16.66 -6.20 -3.59
CA TYR A 118 -16.49 -7.40 -2.78
C TYR A 118 -16.21 -7.01 -1.34
N GLU A 119 -16.87 -7.70 -0.41
CA GLU A 119 -16.75 -7.42 1.02
C GLU A 119 -16.59 -8.70 1.83
N TYR A 120 -15.61 -8.70 2.73
CA TYR A 120 -15.50 -9.61 3.87
C TYR A 120 -16.07 -8.90 5.10
N ALA A 121 -17.37 -8.65 5.08
CA ALA A 121 -18.05 -7.83 6.09
C ALA A 121 -17.90 -8.41 7.49
N HIS A 122 -17.77 -7.53 8.49
CA HIS A 122 -17.76 -7.95 9.90
C HIS A 122 -19.06 -8.69 10.23
N LYS A 123 -18.89 -9.90 10.77
CA LYS A 123 -19.99 -10.69 11.31
C LYS A 123 -19.54 -11.24 12.65
N ARG A 124 -20.27 -10.95 13.67
CA ARG A 124 -19.98 -11.41 15.02
C ARG A 124 -20.04 -12.94 15.12
N ASP A 125 -18.94 -13.57 15.48
CA ASP A 125 -18.90 -14.96 15.93
C ASP A 125 -19.09 -15.03 17.45
N LEU A 126 -18.47 -14.11 18.17
CA LEU A 126 -18.55 -14.01 19.62
C LEU A 126 -18.36 -12.58 20.12
N THR A 127 -18.77 -12.33 21.37
CA THR A 127 -18.47 -11.09 22.11
C THR A 127 -17.61 -11.45 23.32
N LEU A 128 -16.46 -10.80 23.44
CA LEU A 128 -15.54 -10.90 24.56
C LEU A 128 -15.83 -9.77 25.54
N GLY A 129 -16.10 -10.09 26.82
CA GLY A 129 -16.46 -9.11 27.82
C GLY A 129 -16.26 -9.62 29.25
N LEU A 130 -16.96 -8.99 30.20
CA LEU A 130 -17.05 -9.41 31.59
C LEU A 130 -18.49 -9.68 31.98
N SER A 131 -18.72 -10.58 32.94
CA SER A 131 -20.04 -10.86 33.48
C SER A 131 -20.68 -9.60 34.07
N GLY A 132 -21.81 -9.17 33.49
CA GLY A 132 -22.57 -7.99 33.90
C GLY A 132 -22.04 -6.66 33.39
N LEU A 133 -20.98 -6.61 32.59
CA LEU A 133 -20.50 -5.36 31.96
C LEU A 133 -21.59 -4.78 31.04
N ASN A 134 -21.90 -3.49 31.26
CA ASN A 134 -22.82 -2.72 30.44
C ASN A 134 -22.33 -1.26 30.38
N SER A 135 -21.33 -1.00 29.60
CA SER A 135 -20.75 0.32 29.43
C SER A 135 -21.63 1.24 28.59
N ALA A 136 -21.71 2.51 28.92
CA ALA A 136 -22.46 3.49 28.15
C ALA A 136 -21.73 3.93 26.87
N ASP A 137 -20.41 3.80 26.85
CA ASP A 137 -19.56 4.17 25.72
C ASP A 137 -18.30 3.30 25.67
N THR A 138 -17.49 3.50 24.64
CA THR A 138 -16.13 2.96 24.53
C THR A 138 -15.17 4.08 24.20
N LYS A 139 -13.95 4.02 24.74
CA LYS A 139 -12.87 5.01 24.51
C LYS A 139 -11.59 4.31 24.05
N ALA A 140 -10.74 5.02 23.34
CA ALA A 140 -9.37 4.58 23.13
C ALA A 140 -8.53 4.86 24.39
N ASP A 141 -7.88 3.83 24.94
CA ASP A 141 -7.04 3.95 26.15
C ASP A 141 -5.56 4.16 25.81
N SER A 142 -5.11 3.44 24.79
CA SER A 142 -3.76 3.56 24.23
C SER A 142 -3.71 3.05 22.79
N TRP A 143 -2.71 3.46 22.06
CA TRP A 143 -2.42 3.01 20.72
C TRP A 143 -0.91 3.01 20.46
N SER A 144 -0.50 2.30 19.45
CA SER A 144 0.86 2.26 18.94
C SER A 144 0.82 2.19 17.41
N ASP A 145 1.90 1.83 16.73
CA ASP A 145 1.98 1.98 15.28
C ASP A 145 0.87 1.25 14.51
N TRP A 146 0.37 0.09 15.00
CA TRP A 146 -0.77 -0.64 14.38
C TRP A 146 -1.62 -1.39 15.40
N THR A 147 -1.49 -1.10 16.69
CA THR A 147 -2.34 -1.67 17.74
C THR A 147 -3.11 -0.60 18.47
N VAL A 148 -4.28 -0.97 18.98
CA VAL A 148 -5.14 -0.09 19.81
C VAL A 148 -5.70 -0.88 20.99
N THR A 149 -5.96 -0.17 22.09
CA THR A 149 -6.60 -0.73 23.27
C THR A 149 -7.92 -0.01 23.54
N PRO A 150 -9.08 -0.53 23.07
CA PRO A 150 -10.41 -0.12 23.50
C PRO A 150 -10.61 -0.30 25.00
N TYR A 151 -11.37 0.61 25.60
CA TYR A 151 -11.70 0.65 27.03
C TYR A 151 -13.20 0.80 27.28
N TRP A 152 -13.71 -0.02 28.18
CA TRP A 152 -15.10 0.04 28.69
C TRP A 152 -15.11 0.23 30.19
N SER A 153 -16.12 0.96 30.70
CA SER A 153 -16.41 1.03 32.13
C SER A 153 -17.88 1.29 32.40
N ASP A 154 -18.46 0.58 33.35
CA ASP A 154 -19.82 0.84 33.89
C ASP A 154 -19.76 1.38 35.31
N GLY A 155 -18.59 1.82 35.78
CA GLY A 155 -18.34 2.30 37.14
C GLY A 155 -18.00 1.18 38.15
N SER A 156 -18.49 -0.06 37.92
CA SER A 156 -18.20 -1.23 38.76
C SER A 156 -17.19 -2.18 38.10
N ARG A 157 -17.18 -2.19 36.78
CA ARG A 157 -16.34 -3.06 35.96
C ARG A 157 -15.53 -2.25 34.99
N THR A 158 -14.33 -2.73 34.69
CA THR A 158 -13.52 -2.18 33.61
C THR A 158 -13.02 -3.31 32.72
N LEU A 159 -12.99 -3.04 31.41
CA LEU A 159 -12.43 -3.95 30.41
C LEU A 159 -11.50 -3.14 29.49
N ARG A 160 -10.35 -3.72 29.16
CA ARG A 160 -9.44 -3.29 28.11
C ARG A 160 -9.15 -4.47 27.21
N THR A 161 -9.16 -4.26 25.90
CA THR A 161 -8.75 -5.29 24.95
C THR A 161 -7.66 -4.73 24.03
N THR A 162 -6.56 -5.44 23.86
CA THR A 162 -5.52 -5.05 22.89
C THR A 162 -5.75 -5.83 21.61
N ILE A 163 -5.90 -5.11 20.51
CA ILE A 163 -6.14 -5.60 19.15
C ILE A 163 -5.21 -4.89 18.17
N GLY A 164 -4.97 -5.48 17.00
CA GLY A 164 -4.11 -4.90 15.97
C GLY A 164 -4.17 -5.67 14.66
N HIS A 165 -3.62 -5.09 13.62
CA HIS A 165 -3.40 -5.79 12.37
C HIS A 165 -2.49 -7.00 12.56
N GLY A 166 -2.75 -8.06 11.81
CA GLY A 166 -1.94 -9.27 11.82
C GLY A 166 -1.96 -10.05 13.13
N MET A 167 -2.80 -9.66 14.09
CA MET A 167 -2.90 -10.32 15.40
C MET A 167 -4.00 -11.38 15.39
N PRO A 168 -3.69 -12.68 15.47
CA PRO A 168 -4.70 -13.71 15.66
C PRO A 168 -5.23 -13.77 17.10
N PHE A 169 -4.65 -13.02 18.02
CA PHE A 169 -5.04 -12.94 19.42
C PHE A 169 -5.79 -11.64 19.74
N VAL A 170 -6.71 -11.74 20.72
CA VAL A 170 -7.26 -10.61 21.47
C VAL A 170 -6.82 -10.78 22.91
N TYR A 171 -6.10 -9.80 23.44
CA TYR A 171 -5.66 -9.82 24.84
C TYR A 171 -6.55 -8.92 25.69
N ALA A 172 -7.14 -9.46 26.74
CA ALA A 172 -8.09 -8.75 27.60
C ALA A 172 -7.55 -8.58 29.03
N LYS A 173 -7.73 -7.37 29.57
CA LYS A 173 -7.56 -7.05 30.99
C LYS A 173 -8.90 -6.57 31.56
N GLY A 174 -9.38 -7.20 32.63
CA GLY A 174 -10.67 -6.88 33.20
C GLY A 174 -10.69 -6.87 34.72
N SER A 175 -11.57 -6.10 35.29
CA SER A 175 -11.82 -6.07 36.74
C SER A 175 -13.33 -5.95 37.05
N GLY A 176 -13.73 -6.45 38.21
CA GLY A 176 -15.10 -6.34 38.71
C GLY A 176 -16.07 -7.40 38.19
N GLY A 177 -15.60 -8.40 37.43
CA GLY A 177 -16.42 -9.49 36.92
C GLY A 177 -15.60 -10.64 36.37
N ASP A 178 -16.21 -11.81 36.21
CA ASP A 178 -15.60 -12.95 35.55
C ASP A 178 -15.45 -12.71 34.05
N ALA A 179 -14.47 -13.34 33.41
CA ALA A 179 -14.39 -13.38 31.97
C ALA A 179 -15.66 -13.98 31.37
N ARG A 180 -16.21 -13.34 30.36
CA ARG A 180 -17.43 -13.78 29.68
C ARG A 180 -17.26 -13.73 28.18
N ILE A 181 -17.53 -14.84 27.51
CA ILE A 181 -17.66 -14.95 26.07
C ILE A 181 -19.11 -15.27 25.74
N THR A 182 -19.71 -14.52 24.83
CA THR A 182 -21.06 -14.83 24.33
C THR A 182 -20.97 -15.14 22.86
N THR A 183 -21.27 -16.35 22.44
CA THR A 183 -21.16 -16.82 21.05
C THR A 183 -22.47 -16.56 20.29
N ALA A 184 -22.35 -16.36 18.98
CA ALA A 184 -23.50 -16.11 18.09
C ALA A 184 -24.42 -17.32 17.96
N ALA A 185 -23.90 -18.52 18.18
CA ALA A 185 -24.62 -19.78 18.22
C ALA A 185 -24.01 -20.67 19.32
N THR A 186 -24.68 -21.74 19.72
CA THR A 186 -24.12 -22.72 20.67
C THR A 186 -22.83 -23.29 20.10
N PRO A 187 -21.69 -23.16 20.81
CA PRO A 187 -20.39 -23.61 20.29
C PRO A 187 -20.29 -25.13 20.37
N THR A 188 -19.48 -25.70 19.46
CA THR A 188 -19.00 -27.06 19.61
C THR A 188 -17.65 -27.01 20.34
N VAL A 189 -17.54 -27.66 21.48
CA VAL A 189 -16.27 -27.79 22.21
C VAL A 189 -15.45 -28.92 21.61
N PHE A 190 -14.24 -28.65 21.15
CA PHE A 190 -13.32 -29.65 20.62
C PHE A 190 -12.14 -29.95 21.57
N ALA A 191 -11.89 -29.08 22.54
CA ALA A 191 -10.91 -29.25 23.58
C ALA A 191 -11.35 -28.56 24.86
N ASP A 192 -11.25 -29.26 26.01
CA ASP A 192 -11.48 -28.71 27.36
C ASP A 192 -10.32 -29.18 28.26
N GLN A 193 -9.55 -28.24 28.74
CA GLN A 193 -8.37 -28.46 29.59
C GLN A 193 -8.43 -27.52 30.81
N GLY A 194 -9.62 -27.25 31.31
CA GLY A 194 -9.85 -26.33 32.41
C GLY A 194 -9.71 -24.88 31.99
N ASN A 195 -8.56 -24.29 32.19
CA ASN A 195 -8.27 -22.89 31.80
C ASN A 195 -8.07 -22.67 30.31
N VAL A 196 -8.00 -23.74 29.49
CA VAL A 196 -7.88 -23.67 28.02
C VAL A 196 -9.08 -24.37 27.41
N LEU A 197 -9.88 -23.66 26.63
CA LEU A 197 -11.06 -24.17 25.96
C LEU A 197 -10.96 -23.92 24.44
N GLY A 198 -11.05 -24.99 23.66
CA GLY A 198 -11.16 -24.95 22.20
C GLY A 198 -12.61 -25.05 21.76
N ILE A 199 -13.09 -24.08 20.98
CA ILE A 199 -14.47 -24.04 20.50
C ILE A 199 -14.54 -23.79 19.00
N THR A 200 -15.59 -24.29 18.37
CA THR A 200 -15.98 -23.95 17.00
C THR A 200 -17.30 -23.20 17.03
N VAL A 201 -17.33 -22.01 16.44
CA VAL A 201 -18.51 -21.15 16.30
C VAL A 201 -18.62 -20.68 14.86
N ALA A 202 -19.79 -20.81 14.25
CA ALA A 202 -20.05 -20.43 12.85
C ALA A 202 -19.07 -21.03 11.83
N GLY A 203 -18.48 -22.18 12.15
CA GLY A 203 -17.47 -22.84 11.31
C GLY A 203 -16.02 -22.40 11.57
N HIS A 204 -15.81 -21.39 12.42
CA HIS A 204 -14.50 -20.89 12.79
C HIS A 204 -14.02 -21.46 14.13
N HIS A 205 -12.72 -21.70 14.25
CA HIS A 205 -12.12 -22.29 15.45
C HIS A 205 -11.50 -21.20 16.33
N TYR A 206 -11.82 -21.25 17.62
CA TYR A 206 -11.28 -20.32 18.62
C TYR A 206 -10.69 -21.07 19.81
N ALA A 207 -9.70 -20.48 20.43
CA ALA A 207 -9.20 -20.91 21.72
C ALA A 207 -9.36 -19.79 22.74
N LEU A 208 -9.85 -20.15 23.93
CA LEU A 208 -10.03 -19.26 25.08
C LEU A 208 -9.04 -19.65 26.16
N PHE A 209 -8.39 -18.66 26.75
CA PHE A 209 -7.34 -18.87 27.75
C PHE A 209 -7.64 -18.02 28.99
N ALA A 210 -7.94 -18.66 30.09
CA ALA A 210 -8.09 -18.04 31.41
C ALA A 210 -6.80 -18.22 32.22
N PRO A 211 -6.61 -17.49 33.33
CA PRO A 211 -5.47 -17.72 34.23
C PRO A 211 -5.36 -19.15 34.69
N SER A 212 -4.14 -19.63 34.92
CA SER A 212 -3.90 -20.97 35.48
C SER A 212 -4.66 -21.19 36.80
N GLY A 213 -5.36 -22.29 36.89
CA GLY A 213 -6.25 -22.60 38.02
C GLY A 213 -7.69 -22.13 37.86
N SER A 214 -8.04 -21.48 36.80
CA SER A 214 -9.42 -21.18 36.40
C SER A 214 -9.98 -22.31 35.52
N ASP A 215 -11.29 -22.42 35.48
CA ASP A 215 -12.03 -23.32 34.60
C ASP A 215 -13.04 -22.52 33.74
N TRP A 216 -13.13 -22.88 32.47
CA TRP A 216 -14.20 -22.38 31.60
C TRP A 216 -15.47 -23.18 31.77
N ASN A 217 -16.57 -22.52 32.01
CA ASN A 217 -17.89 -23.12 32.12
C ASN A 217 -18.73 -22.72 30.90
N VAL A 218 -19.19 -23.73 30.16
CA VAL A 218 -20.01 -23.54 28.95
C VAL A 218 -21.50 -23.77 29.31
N SER A 219 -22.31 -22.75 29.10
CA SER A 219 -23.77 -22.83 29.31
C SER A 219 -24.51 -22.25 28.10
N GLY A 220 -24.91 -23.12 27.18
CA GLY A 220 -25.47 -22.70 25.90
C GLY A 220 -24.49 -21.84 25.10
N SER A 221 -24.90 -20.62 24.77
CA SER A 221 -24.05 -19.64 24.06
C SER A 221 -23.24 -18.73 24.99
N THR A 222 -23.25 -18.98 26.30
CA THR A 222 -22.48 -18.22 27.28
C THR A 222 -21.36 -19.06 27.85
N ILE A 223 -20.15 -18.54 27.87
CA ILE A 223 -18.96 -19.18 28.40
C ILE A 223 -18.35 -18.23 29.43
N THR A 224 -18.07 -18.72 30.65
CA THR A 224 -17.53 -17.89 31.71
C THR A 224 -16.36 -18.57 32.41
N ALA A 225 -15.43 -17.75 32.91
CA ALA A 225 -14.35 -18.22 33.77
C ALA A 225 -14.08 -17.20 34.88
N GLY A 226 -14.00 -17.67 36.12
CA GLY A 226 -13.52 -16.89 37.24
C GLY A 226 -12.01 -16.59 37.05
N LEU A 227 -11.61 -15.33 37.26
CA LEU A 227 -10.22 -14.93 37.03
C LEU A 227 -9.28 -15.21 38.21
N GLY A 228 -9.81 -15.78 39.34
CA GLY A 228 -8.98 -16.17 40.50
C GLY A 228 -8.16 -15.05 41.13
N GLY A 229 -8.64 -13.81 41.07
CA GLY A 229 -7.93 -12.62 41.55
C GLY A 229 -6.90 -12.07 40.56
N LYS A 230 -6.80 -12.64 39.37
CA LYS A 230 -6.06 -12.07 38.23
C LYS A 230 -6.94 -11.12 37.42
N ASP A 231 -6.31 -10.37 36.51
CA ASP A 231 -6.99 -9.34 35.71
C ASP A 231 -6.95 -9.62 34.20
N TYR A 232 -6.55 -10.82 33.76
CA TYR A 232 -6.29 -11.10 32.36
C TYR A 232 -6.92 -12.40 31.86
N PHE A 233 -7.25 -12.41 30.59
CA PHE A 233 -7.59 -13.58 29.77
C PHE A 233 -7.34 -13.25 28.30
N SER A 234 -7.28 -14.25 27.44
CA SER A 234 -7.09 -14.03 26.01
C SER A 234 -7.92 -14.98 25.16
N LEU A 235 -8.09 -14.59 23.91
CA LEU A 235 -8.76 -15.35 22.87
C LEU A 235 -7.85 -15.41 21.65
N ALA A 236 -7.84 -16.53 20.93
CA ALA A 236 -7.21 -16.63 19.62
C ALA A 236 -8.16 -17.25 18.60
N VAL A 237 -8.14 -16.74 17.34
CA VAL A 237 -8.67 -17.48 16.19
C VAL A 237 -7.63 -18.49 15.74
N LEU A 238 -8.04 -19.71 15.46
CA LEU A 238 -7.17 -20.80 15.05
C LEU A 238 -7.39 -21.12 13.56
N PRO A 239 -6.33 -21.33 12.76
CA PRO A 239 -6.47 -21.75 11.37
C PRO A 239 -7.03 -23.18 11.26
N SER A 240 -6.83 -24.02 12.28
CA SER A 240 -7.40 -25.36 12.43
C SER A 240 -7.43 -25.75 13.90
N THR A 241 -8.18 -26.79 14.27
CA THR A 241 -8.20 -27.32 15.64
C THR A 241 -6.85 -27.82 16.12
N ASP A 242 -6.02 -28.33 15.22
CA ASP A 242 -4.68 -28.85 15.53
C ASP A 242 -3.68 -27.75 15.91
N ALA A 243 -3.98 -26.49 15.56
CA ALA A 243 -3.15 -25.35 15.91
C ALA A 243 -3.18 -24.99 17.41
N LEU A 244 -4.15 -25.54 18.19
CA LEU A 244 -4.34 -25.20 19.59
C LEU A 244 -3.04 -25.25 20.42
N ALA A 245 -2.24 -26.29 20.25
CA ALA A 245 -1.00 -26.46 21.02
C ALA A 245 0.02 -25.34 20.75
N THR A 246 0.17 -24.92 19.50
CA THR A 246 1.04 -23.81 19.10
C THR A 246 0.54 -22.49 19.66
N TYR A 247 -0.77 -22.19 19.52
CA TYR A 247 -1.36 -20.94 19.99
C TYR A 247 -1.35 -20.83 21.52
N ARG A 248 -1.59 -21.93 22.23
CA ARG A 248 -1.48 -21.99 23.70
C ARG A 248 -0.14 -21.53 24.22
N LYS A 249 0.95 -21.79 23.52
CA LYS A 249 2.31 -21.35 23.88
C LYS A 249 2.38 -19.83 24.09
N TYR A 250 1.64 -19.05 23.28
CA TYR A 250 1.67 -17.58 23.27
C TYR A 250 0.49 -16.91 23.95
N ALA A 251 -0.46 -17.68 24.48
CA ALA A 251 -1.71 -17.19 25.04
C ALA A 251 -1.56 -16.19 26.19
N TYR A 252 -0.46 -16.31 26.93
CA TYR A 252 -0.12 -15.44 28.07
C TYR A 252 0.99 -14.44 27.79
N SER A 253 1.44 -14.35 26.56
CA SER A 253 2.39 -13.33 26.08
C SER A 253 1.60 -12.16 25.49
N PHE A 254 1.21 -11.23 26.35
CA PHE A 254 0.30 -10.15 25.99
C PHE A 254 1.01 -9.06 25.20
N VAL A 255 0.49 -8.74 24.04
CA VAL A 255 0.96 -7.59 23.27
C VAL A 255 0.59 -6.31 24.02
N THR A 256 1.58 -5.44 24.17
CA THR A 256 1.47 -4.13 24.86
C THR A 256 1.74 -2.94 23.94
N GLY A 257 2.19 -3.20 22.71
CA GLY A 257 2.45 -2.18 21.71
C GLY A 257 3.11 -2.75 20.47
N SER A 258 3.30 -1.89 19.49
CA SER A 258 3.93 -2.21 18.21
C SER A 258 4.83 -1.07 17.75
N THR A 259 5.90 -1.39 17.02
CA THR A 259 6.82 -0.42 16.42
C THR A 259 7.27 -0.88 15.04
N THR A 260 7.39 0.08 14.11
CA THR A 260 7.96 -0.11 12.78
C THR A 260 9.21 0.74 12.63
N ASP A 261 10.33 0.11 12.31
CA ASP A 261 11.57 0.79 11.98
C ASP A 261 11.90 0.59 10.52
N TRP A 262 12.44 1.60 9.86
CA TRP A 262 12.80 1.56 8.46
C TRP A 262 14.18 2.13 8.19
N SER A 263 14.77 1.71 7.09
CA SER A 263 16.02 2.25 6.56
C SER A 263 16.05 2.16 5.04
N TYR A 264 16.76 3.10 4.43
CA TYR A 264 17.06 3.10 3.01
C TYR A 264 18.57 3.11 2.79
N SER A 265 19.06 2.19 1.99
CA SER A 265 20.48 2.12 1.61
C SER A 265 20.68 1.36 0.31
N GLY A 266 21.45 1.91 -0.62
CA GLY A 266 21.88 1.23 -1.85
C GLY A 266 20.74 0.78 -2.75
N GLY A 267 19.64 1.54 -2.82
CA GLY A 267 18.47 1.19 -3.62
C GLY A 267 17.51 0.20 -2.94
N ILE A 268 17.76 -0.16 -1.68
CA ILE A 268 16.93 -1.10 -0.92
C ILE A 268 16.28 -0.40 0.28
N VAL A 269 14.98 -0.57 0.42
CA VAL A 269 14.21 -0.24 1.62
C VAL A 269 14.08 -1.48 2.48
N ARG A 270 14.40 -1.34 3.77
CA ARG A 270 14.17 -2.38 4.78
C ARG A 270 13.21 -1.86 5.83
N ALA A 271 12.26 -2.68 6.24
CA ALA A 271 11.38 -2.38 7.36
C ALA A 271 11.37 -3.54 8.35
N THR A 272 11.28 -3.22 9.64
CA THR A 272 11.16 -4.22 10.71
C THR A 272 9.92 -3.89 11.53
N TYR A 273 9.05 -4.88 11.69
CA TYR A 273 7.78 -4.79 12.41
C TYR A 273 7.89 -5.58 13.71
N THR A 274 7.72 -4.92 14.85
CA THR A 274 7.91 -5.54 16.17
C THR A 274 6.68 -5.35 17.06
N LEU A 275 6.17 -6.44 17.60
CA LEU A 275 5.20 -6.45 18.70
C LEU A 275 5.95 -6.53 20.03
N THR A 276 5.72 -5.56 20.91
CA THR A 276 6.22 -5.61 22.28
C THR A 276 5.26 -6.44 23.12
N THR A 277 5.79 -7.38 23.91
CA THR A 277 4.99 -8.31 24.71
C THR A 277 5.36 -8.30 26.18
N GLU A 278 4.40 -8.64 27.03
CA GLU A 278 4.52 -8.87 28.47
C GLU A 278 4.00 -10.27 28.82
N ALA A 279 4.83 -11.08 29.50
CA ALA A 279 4.36 -12.37 29.98
C ALA A 279 3.45 -12.20 31.20
N LYS A 280 2.22 -12.70 31.14
CA LYS A 280 1.28 -12.77 32.28
C LYS A 280 1.52 -14.04 33.10
N GLU A 281 1.95 -15.12 32.45
CA GLU A 281 2.38 -16.36 33.07
C GLU A 281 3.63 -16.88 32.40
N GLY A 282 4.48 -17.57 33.16
CA GLY A 282 5.72 -18.10 32.63
C GLY A 282 6.71 -17.05 32.16
N THR A 283 7.52 -17.37 31.15
CA THR A 283 8.58 -16.52 30.63
C THR A 283 8.48 -16.28 29.11
N GLU A 284 7.45 -16.83 28.44
CA GLU A 284 7.27 -16.66 27.00
C GLU A 284 6.99 -15.20 26.65
N ARG A 285 7.67 -14.70 25.64
CA ARG A 285 7.52 -13.34 25.12
C ARG A 285 7.40 -13.30 23.58
N GLY A 286 7.34 -14.47 22.94
CA GLY A 286 7.01 -14.57 21.53
C GLY A 286 5.53 -14.36 21.30
N THR A 287 5.14 -14.27 20.03
CA THR A 287 3.74 -14.25 19.59
C THR A 287 3.64 -14.77 18.16
N LEU A 288 2.43 -14.79 17.61
CA LEU A 288 2.18 -15.11 16.21
C LEU A 288 1.72 -13.86 15.49
N GLN A 289 2.24 -13.62 14.28
CA GLN A 289 1.85 -12.53 13.41
C GLN A 289 1.38 -13.09 12.07
N ALA A 290 0.22 -12.66 11.60
CA ALA A 290 -0.31 -12.99 10.28
C ALA A 290 0.05 -11.85 9.31
N LEU A 291 0.99 -12.10 8.42
CA LEU A 291 1.52 -11.14 7.46
C LEU A 291 0.60 -11.03 6.26
N TYR A 292 0.33 -9.82 5.82
CA TYR A 292 -0.34 -9.55 4.54
C TYR A 292 0.54 -9.93 3.35
N ARG A 293 -0.07 -9.99 2.15
CA ARG A 293 0.62 -10.40 0.93
C ARG A 293 1.82 -9.52 0.62
N HIS A 294 1.68 -8.19 0.63
CA HIS A 294 2.78 -7.25 0.39
C HIS A 294 3.96 -7.40 1.37
N GLN A 295 3.72 -7.97 2.56
CA GLN A 295 4.77 -8.21 3.54
C GLN A 295 5.46 -9.58 3.31
N TRP A 296 4.66 -10.65 3.16
CA TRP A 296 5.27 -11.98 3.06
C TRP A 296 5.92 -12.25 1.69
N LEU A 297 5.62 -11.48 0.65
CA LEU A 297 6.36 -11.50 -0.61
C LEU A 297 7.80 -11.00 -0.46
N HIS A 298 8.04 -10.11 0.51
CA HIS A 298 9.33 -9.43 0.69
C HIS A 298 10.05 -9.77 1.99
N THR A 299 9.63 -10.82 2.69
CA THR A 299 10.34 -11.32 3.86
C THR A 299 11.09 -12.61 3.54
N SER A 300 12.33 -12.70 4.03
CA SER A 300 13.09 -13.95 4.08
C SER A 300 12.93 -14.69 5.41
N ASP A 301 12.16 -14.12 6.34
CA ASP A 301 11.91 -14.72 7.64
C ASP A 301 11.07 -16.01 7.50
N PRO A 302 11.40 -17.08 8.24
CA PRO A 302 10.66 -18.35 8.16
C PRO A 302 9.19 -18.16 8.52
N LEU A 303 8.30 -18.64 7.67
CA LEU A 303 6.86 -18.66 7.89
C LEU A 303 6.40 -20.08 8.28
N THR A 304 5.34 -20.19 9.06
CA THR A 304 4.70 -21.47 9.37
C THR A 304 3.85 -21.96 8.19
N SER A 305 3.27 -23.14 8.30
CA SER A 305 2.25 -23.62 7.35
C SER A 305 0.86 -23.02 7.59
N TYR A 306 0.66 -22.26 8.66
CA TYR A 306 -0.63 -21.66 9.00
C TYR A 306 -0.91 -20.45 8.10
N THR A 307 -2.16 -20.37 7.68
CA THR A 307 -2.65 -19.26 6.84
C THR A 307 -4.02 -18.79 7.33
N TYR A 308 -4.34 -17.55 6.97
CA TYR A 308 -5.67 -16.97 7.16
C TYR A 308 -6.18 -16.34 5.86
N VAL A 309 -7.49 -16.30 5.73
CA VAL A 309 -8.17 -15.56 4.67
C VAL A 309 -8.30 -14.09 5.07
N SER A 310 -8.13 -13.19 4.13
CA SER A 310 -8.41 -11.77 4.31
C SER A 310 -8.84 -11.13 2.98
N PRO A 311 -9.43 -9.93 2.99
CA PRO A 311 -9.71 -9.20 1.75
C PRO A 311 -8.45 -8.75 1.00
N ARG A 312 -7.28 -8.92 1.62
CA ARG A 312 -5.95 -8.68 1.02
C ARG A 312 -5.28 -9.97 0.53
N GLY A 313 -6.09 -10.98 0.21
CA GLY A 313 -5.61 -12.32 -0.14
C GLY A 313 -5.19 -13.14 1.08
N THR A 314 -4.45 -14.21 0.83
CA THR A 314 -3.96 -15.11 1.87
C THR A 314 -2.92 -14.42 2.76
N MET A 315 -3.16 -14.45 4.07
CA MET A 315 -2.17 -14.09 5.08
C MET A 315 -1.36 -15.32 5.47
N LYS A 316 -0.07 -15.16 5.71
CA LYS A 316 0.85 -16.23 6.18
C LYS A 316 1.34 -15.94 7.58
N VAL A 317 1.46 -16.97 8.42
CA VAL A 317 1.76 -16.78 9.84
C VAL A 317 3.26 -16.93 10.12
N ARG A 318 3.80 -15.95 10.81
CA ARG A 318 5.15 -15.93 11.39
C ARG A 318 5.06 -16.27 12.88
N GLU A 319 5.88 -17.20 13.36
CA GLU A 319 6.05 -17.53 14.78
C GLU A 319 7.20 -16.69 15.37
N SER A 320 6.93 -15.41 15.59
CA SER A 320 7.87 -14.44 16.18
C SER A 320 7.14 -13.17 16.58
N ALA A 321 7.70 -12.43 17.53
CA ALA A 321 7.26 -11.06 17.86
C ALA A 321 7.74 -10.03 16.84
N SER A 322 8.63 -10.38 15.90
CA SER A 322 9.08 -9.47 14.85
C SER A 322 9.34 -10.19 13.53
N PHE A 323 9.25 -9.42 12.45
CA PHE A 323 9.69 -9.81 11.10
C PHE A 323 10.23 -8.60 10.37
N SER A 324 10.96 -8.85 9.27
CA SER A 324 11.53 -7.80 8.43
C SER A 324 11.18 -8.02 6.96
N THR A 325 11.07 -6.93 6.22
CA THR A 325 10.92 -6.91 4.76
C THR A 325 12.11 -6.21 4.12
N ALA A 326 12.41 -6.57 2.87
CA ALA A 326 13.40 -5.89 2.05
C ALA A 326 12.88 -5.77 0.62
N GLN A 327 12.84 -4.54 0.10
CA GLN A 327 12.27 -4.22 -1.22
C GLN A 327 13.22 -3.30 -1.99
N LYS A 328 13.25 -3.44 -3.32
CA LYS A 328 13.88 -2.44 -4.20
C LYS A 328 13.09 -1.13 -4.07
N SER A 329 13.78 -0.01 -3.94
CA SER A 329 13.13 1.28 -3.78
C SER A 329 12.42 1.72 -5.06
N SER A 330 11.23 2.28 -4.93
CA SER A 330 10.53 2.93 -6.03
C SER A 330 11.31 4.16 -6.52
N ALA A 331 11.32 4.36 -7.84
CA ALA A 331 11.99 5.48 -8.49
C ALA A 331 11.19 6.77 -8.32
N VAL A 332 11.89 7.88 -8.10
CA VAL A 332 11.32 9.23 -8.08
C VAL A 332 12.24 10.19 -8.86
N LEU A 333 11.67 10.96 -9.77
CA LEU A 333 12.39 12.04 -10.45
C LEU A 333 11.63 13.37 -10.28
N PRO A 334 12.30 14.53 -10.22
CA PRO A 334 11.59 15.82 -10.18
C PRO A 334 10.82 16.11 -11.47
N GLY A 335 11.05 15.34 -12.51
CA GLY A 335 10.44 15.33 -13.82
C GLY A 335 11.21 14.37 -14.72
N LEU A 336 10.60 13.87 -15.79
CA LEU A 336 11.30 13.03 -16.75
C LEU A 336 12.45 13.79 -17.40
N PRO A 337 13.57 13.13 -17.75
CA PRO A 337 14.73 13.80 -18.32
C PRO A 337 14.46 14.30 -19.74
N LYS A 338 15.27 15.25 -20.20
CA LYS A 338 15.24 15.72 -21.59
C LYS A 338 15.44 14.55 -22.55
N SER A 339 14.62 14.48 -23.58
CA SER A 339 14.73 13.48 -24.64
C SER A 339 14.73 14.11 -26.03
N SER A 340 15.29 13.40 -27.00
CA SER A 340 15.30 13.82 -28.41
C SER A 340 13.93 13.72 -29.09
N GLY A 341 12.98 13.00 -28.48
CA GLY A 341 11.62 12.85 -29.01
C GLY A 341 10.71 14.07 -28.75
N VAL A 342 11.16 14.99 -27.92
CA VAL A 342 10.40 16.20 -27.59
C VAL A 342 10.80 17.36 -28.49
N ASP A 343 9.86 17.84 -29.33
CA ASP A 343 10.02 19.09 -30.06
C ASP A 343 9.95 20.28 -29.09
N THR A 344 11.08 20.94 -28.91
CA THR A 344 11.23 22.05 -27.97
C THR A 344 10.41 23.27 -28.36
N ALA A 345 10.15 23.51 -29.65
CA ALA A 345 9.33 24.62 -30.08
C ALA A 345 7.86 24.39 -29.71
N ARG A 346 7.36 23.17 -29.89
CA ARG A 346 6.02 22.78 -29.50
C ARG A 346 5.85 22.80 -27.96
N LEU A 347 6.82 22.26 -27.24
CA LEU A 347 6.79 22.29 -25.76
C LEU A 347 6.79 23.74 -25.26
N ARG A 348 7.61 24.60 -25.84
CA ARG A 348 7.62 26.04 -25.51
C ARG A 348 6.24 26.69 -25.70
N THR A 349 5.52 26.35 -26.78
CA THR A 349 4.18 26.88 -27.03
C THR A 349 3.25 26.49 -25.90
N TYR A 350 3.19 25.20 -25.54
CA TYR A 350 2.34 24.70 -24.46
C TYR A 350 2.71 25.28 -23.08
N LEU A 351 3.99 25.42 -22.78
CA LEU A 351 4.46 26.05 -21.53
C LEU A 351 3.99 27.51 -21.43
N ASN A 352 4.08 28.25 -22.54
CA ASN A 352 3.65 29.64 -22.59
C ASN A 352 2.13 29.81 -22.49
N GLU A 353 1.34 28.86 -22.97
CA GLU A 353 -0.12 28.87 -22.79
C GLU A 353 -0.47 28.88 -21.31
N VAL A 354 0.16 28.02 -20.49
CA VAL A 354 -0.07 27.98 -19.05
C VAL A 354 0.54 29.19 -18.33
N ALA A 355 1.81 29.47 -18.58
CA ALA A 355 2.52 30.54 -17.87
C ALA A 355 1.95 31.93 -18.14
N ASN A 356 1.33 32.15 -19.30
CA ASN A 356 0.70 33.43 -19.65
C ASN A 356 -0.82 33.44 -19.47
N SER A 357 -1.39 32.38 -18.90
CA SER A 357 -2.82 32.39 -18.52
C SER A 357 -3.12 33.56 -17.59
N SER A 358 -4.28 34.17 -17.77
CA SER A 358 -4.82 35.19 -16.85
C SER A 358 -5.25 34.59 -15.52
N ASP A 359 -5.49 33.25 -15.48
CA ASP A 359 -5.84 32.48 -14.30
C ASP A 359 -5.04 31.15 -14.26
N PRO A 360 -3.76 31.21 -13.85
CA PRO A 360 -2.91 30.05 -13.83
C PRO A 360 -3.31 29.00 -12.77
N PHE A 361 -4.11 29.40 -11.78
CA PHE A 361 -4.62 28.54 -10.71
C PHE A 361 -6.07 28.09 -10.95
N SER A 362 -6.66 28.37 -12.11
CA SER A 362 -8.02 27.94 -12.47
C SER A 362 -9.07 28.33 -11.43
N SER A 363 -8.97 29.55 -10.86
CA SER A 363 -9.82 30.09 -9.79
C SER A 363 -9.90 29.23 -8.52
N ALA A 364 -8.93 28.34 -8.29
CA ALA A 364 -8.87 27.49 -7.11
C ALA A 364 -8.75 28.33 -5.83
N ALA A 365 -9.59 28.04 -4.84
CA ALA A 365 -9.68 28.80 -3.61
C ALA A 365 -9.57 27.95 -2.33
N ASP A 366 -9.95 26.66 -2.38
CA ASP A 366 -9.85 25.75 -1.23
C ASP A 366 -8.53 24.95 -1.24
N THR A 367 -8.31 24.17 -0.19
CA THR A 367 -7.08 23.39 0.00
C THR A 367 -6.80 22.39 -1.11
N TYR A 368 -7.83 21.68 -1.61
CA TYR A 368 -7.65 20.63 -2.63
C TYR A 368 -7.38 21.22 -4.01
N TRP A 369 -8.28 22.09 -4.49
CA TRP A 369 -8.14 22.67 -5.84
C TRP A 369 -6.92 23.57 -5.97
N THR A 370 -6.57 24.30 -4.90
CA THR A 370 -5.28 25.03 -4.86
C THR A 370 -4.12 24.05 -4.91
N GLY A 371 -4.18 22.95 -4.17
CA GLY A 371 -3.18 21.88 -4.23
C GLY A 371 -2.99 21.33 -5.65
N LYS A 372 -4.07 20.94 -6.32
CA LYS A 372 -4.02 20.46 -7.71
C LYS A 372 -3.41 21.49 -8.66
N ALA A 373 -3.78 22.77 -8.53
CA ALA A 373 -3.21 23.82 -9.35
C ALA A 373 -1.72 24.05 -9.08
N LEU A 374 -1.27 23.94 -7.81
CA LEU A 374 0.14 23.95 -7.46
C LEU A 374 0.88 22.76 -8.08
N GLY A 375 0.29 21.55 -8.03
CA GLY A 375 0.81 20.34 -8.67
C GLY A 375 1.03 20.55 -10.17
N LYS A 376 0.00 21.01 -10.87
CA LYS A 376 0.07 21.34 -12.31
C LYS A 376 1.23 22.28 -12.65
N LEU A 377 1.34 23.40 -11.93
CA LEU A 377 2.40 24.37 -12.22
C LEU A 377 3.79 23.86 -11.86
N SER A 378 3.92 23.07 -10.78
CA SER A 378 5.20 22.54 -10.34
C SER A 378 5.80 21.55 -11.33
N GLN A 379 4.99 20.75 -12.02
CA GLN A 379 5.45 19.84 -13.07
C GLN A 379 6.10 20.58 -14.25
N LEU A 380 5.69 21.81 -14.50
CA LEU A 380 6.17 22.60 -15.67
C LEU A 380 7.51 23.28 -15.43
N VAL A 381 7.89 23.50 -14.18
CA VAL A 381 9.16 24.18 -13.84
C VAL A 381 10.40 23.42 -14.36
N PRO A 382 10.55 22.10 -14.10
CA PRO A 382 11.67 21.33 -14.65
C PRO A 382 11.65 21.27 -16.18
N LEU A 383 10.46 21.27 -16.79
CA LEU A 383 10.32 21.23 -18.25
C LEU A 383 10.82 22.51 -18.91
N ALA A 384 10.44 23.66 -18.35
CA ALA A 384 10.91 24.96 -18.82
C ALA A 384 12.45 25.06 -18.69
N ASP A 385 12.99 24.61 -17.57
CA ASP A 385 14.43 24.60 -17.31
C ASP A 385 15.19 23.72 -18.32
N GLN A 386 14.70 22.51 -18.59
CA GLN A 386 15.32 21.57 -19.54
C GLN A 386 15.47 22.10 -20.98
N ILE A 387 14.56 22.97 -21.42
CA ILE A 387 14.62 23.57 -22.76
C ILE A 387 15.20 24.98 -22.78
N GLY A 388 15.68 25.46 -21.63
CA GLY A 388 16.33 26.77 -21.51
C GLY A 388 15.36 27.95 -21.45
N GLU A 389 14.07 27.71 -21.21
CA GLU A 389 13.04 28.75 -21.05
C GLU A 389 13.07 29.32 -19.62
N THR A 390 14.19 29.93 -19.26
CA THR A 390 14.43 30.43 -17.90
C THR A 390 13.43 31.50 -17.46
N ALA A 391 12.96 32.35 -18.35
CA ALA A 391 11.93 33.35 -18.04
C ALA A 391 10.59 32.70 -17.68
N VAL A 392 10.19 31.63 -18.37
CA VAL A 392 8.98 30.85 -18.06
C VAL A 392 9.15 30.11 -16.73
N ARG A 393 10.29 29.43 -16.53
CA ARG A 393 10.64 28.79 -15.28
C ARG A 393 10.52 29.75 -14.08
N ASP A 394 11.17 30.91 -14.18
CA ASP A 394 11.22 31.89 -13.10
C ASP A 394 9.84 32.49 -12.82
N LYS A 395 9.01 32.69 -13.85
CA LYS A 395 7.62 33.11 -13.71
C LYS A 395 6.80 32.06 -12.96
N LEU A 396 6.89 30.78 -13.35
CA LEU A 396 6.19 29.66 -12.67
C LEU A 396 6.64 29.54 -11.21
N LEU A 397 7.96 29.63 -10.95
CA LEU A 397 8.49 29.65 -9.58
C LEU A 397 7.93 30.83 -8.75
N GLY A 398 7.80 32.00 -9.37
CA GLY A 398 7.19 33.17 -8.72
C GLY A 398 5.73 32.92 -8.34
N LEU A 399 4.95 32.34 -9.24
CA LEU A 399 3.55 31.95 -8.98
C LEU A 399 3.43 30.94 -7.86
N LEU A 400 4.25 29.85 -7.90
CA LEU A 400 4.27 28.84 -6.84
C LEU A 400 4.61 29.43 -5.48
N LYS A 401 5.71 30.19 -5.40
CA LYS A 401 6.12 30.85 -4.15
C LYS A 401 5.03 31.79 -3.61
N GLY A 402 4.44 32.62 -4.48
CA GLY A 402 3.38 33.54 -4.09
C GLY A 402 2.18 32.83 -3.48
N ARG A 403 1.68 31.76 -4.14
CA ARG A 403 0.53 30.99 -3.65
C ARG A 403 0.84 30.19 -2.38
N LEU A 404 2.02 29.58 -2.29
CA LEU A 404 2.46 28.89 -1.07
C LEU A 404 2.60 29.86 0.11
N GLN A 405 3.19 31.04 -0.10
CA GLN A 405 3.36 32.05 0.94
C GLN A 405 2.02 32.62 1.43
N GLU A 406 1.05 32.78 0.52
CA GLU A 406 -0.33 33.16 0.90
C GLU A 406 -0.91 32.16 1.90
N TRP A 407 -0.93 30.88 1.56
CA TRP A 407 -1.45 29.81 2.42
C TRP A 407 -0.62 29.61 3.70
N PHE A 408 0.66 29.87 3.65
CA PHE A 408 1.57 29.74 4.80
C PHE A 408 1.60 31.00 5.71
N THR A 409 0.64 31.89 5.55
CA THR A 409 0.53 33.13 6.34
C THR A 409 -0.85 33.21 6.96
N ALA A 410 -0.93 33.12 8.28
CA ALA A 410 -2.20 33.24 9.00
C ALA A 410 -2.82 34.64 8.94
N GLY A 411 -4.17 34.69 8.98
CA GLY A 411 -4.95 35.94 8.95
C GLY A 411 -5.29 36.41 7.52
N GLY A 412 -4.99 35.61 6.49
CA GLY A 412 -5.36 35.86 5.09
C GLY A 412 -6.73 35.31 4.71
N ALA A 413 -7.03 35.36 3.40
CA ALA A 413 -8.22 34.73 2.84
C ALA A 413 -8.06 33.19 2.78
N SER A 414 -6.82 32.72 2.69
CA SER A 414 -6.42 31.32 2.71
C SER A 414 -5.37 31.15 3.81
N GLU A 415 -5.59 30.21 4.72
CA GLU A 415 -4.69 29.98 5.84
C GLU A 415 -4.77 28.57 6.39
N PHE A 416 -3.79 28.18 7.21
CA PHE A 416 -3.85 27.00 8.04
C PHE A 416 -4.14 27.35 9.49
N SER A 417 -5.01 26.54 10.13
CA SER A 417 -5.33 26.67 11.55
C SER A 417 -5.06 25.34 12.26
N TYR A 418 -4.52 25.42 13.49
CA TYR A 418 -4.21 24.26 14.31
C TYR A 418 -5.33 23.99 15.33
N ASP A 419 -5.94 22.82 15.24
CA ASP A 419 -6.88 22.32 16.23
C ASP A 419 -6.14 21.62 17.37
N SER A 420 -6.09 22.26 18.52
CA SER A 420 -5.36 21.76 19.70
C SER A 420 -6.00 20.54 20.35
N ALA A 421 -7.30 20.29 20.15
CA ALA A 421 -8.00 19.11 20.65
C ALA A 421 -7.67 17.87 19.83
N TRP A 422 -7.68 18.01 18.50
CA TRP A 422 -7.42 16.93 17.56
C TRP A 422 -5.95 16.82 17.15
N LYS A 423 -5.13 17.80 17.55
CA LYS A 423 -3.71 17.83 17.19
C LYS A 423 -3.49 17.72 15.68
N THR A 424 -4.22 18.56 14.94
CA THR A 424 -4.25 18.58 13.48
C THR A 424 -4.18 19.99 12.94
N LEU A 425 -3.63 20.13 11.74
CA LEU A 425 -3.58 21.36 10.98
C LEU A 425 -4.64 21.31 9.88
N THR A 426 -5.59 22.23 9.89
CA THR A 426 -6.64 22.31 8.89
C THR A 426 -6.50 23.56 8.03
N GLY A 427 -6.55 23.40 6.72
CA GLY A 427 -6.51 24.51 5.78
C GLY A 427 -7.91 25.07 5.49
N TYR A 428 -8.01 26.39 5.39
CA TYR A 428 -9.23 27.11 5.07
C TYR A 428 -9.02 28.09 3.92
N PRO A 429 -9.98 28.16 2.95
CA PRO A 429 -11.21 27.36 2.84
C PRO A 429 -10.93 25.86 2.72
N ALA A 430 -11.73 25.08 3.44
CA ALA A 430 -11.66 23.62 3.41
C ALA A 430 -12.54 23.03 2.30
N SER A 431 -12.26 21.79 1.92
CA SER A 431 -13.07 21.01 0.98
C SER A 431 -13.05 19.52 1.34
N TYR A 432 -14.00 18.77 0.80
CA TYR A 432 -14.09 17.30 0.93
C TYR A 432 -14.05 16.77 2.37
N GLY A 433 -14.55 17.57 3.35
CA GLY A 433 -14.59 17.17 4.75
C GLY A 433 -13.22 17.24 5.47
N SER A 434 -12.24 17.93 4.88
CA SER A 434 -10.92 18.07 5.51
C SER A 434 -10.93 18.81 6.85
N ASP A 435 -11.98 19.62 7.12
CA ASP A 435 -12.21 20.29 8.40
C ASP A 435 -13.16 19.52 9.33
N THR A 436 -14.28 19.01 8.81
CA THR A 436 -15.34 18.39 9.62
C THR A 436 -15.14 16.92 9.90
N GLU A 437 -14.36 16.24 9.07
CA GLU A 437 -14.10 14.80 9.12
C GLU A 437 -12.61 14.47 9.19
N LEU A 438 -11.72 15.46 9.03
CA LEU A 438 -10.27 15.30 8.94
C LEU A 438 -9.86 14.37 7.79
N ASN A 439 -10.62 14.41 6.70
CA ASN A 439 -10.36 13.60 5.51
C ASN A 439 -9.21 14.19 4.69
N ASP A 440 -8.51 13.34 3.97
CA ASP A 440 -7.71 13.65 2.77
C ASP A 440 -6.54 14.63 2.98
N HIS A 441 -6.12 14.90 4.21
CA HIS A 441 -5.01 15.83 4.47
C HIS A 441 -3.74 15.46 3.70
N HIS A 442 -3.43 14.18 3.58
CA HIS A 442 -2.26 13.70 2.84
C HIS A 442 -2.40 13.90 1.33
N PHE A 443 -3.61 13.91 0.77
CA PHE A 443 -3.86 14.27 -0.62
C PHE A 443 -3.67 15.78 -0.83
N HIS A 444 -4.42 16.60 -0.05
CA HIS A 444 -4.39 18.05 -0.17
C HIS A 444 -2.97 18.60 0.05
N TYR A 445 -2.35 18.27 1.17
CA TYR A 445 -1.05 18.84 1.55
C TYR A 445 0.12 18.20 0.79
N GLY A 446 -0.07 16.99 0.24
CA GLY A 446 0.87 16.35 -0.67
C GLY A 446 1.24 17.24 -1.85
N TYR A 447 0.26 17.90 -2.45
CA TYR A 447 0.49 18.85 -3.54
C TYR A 447 1.30 20.08 -3.12
N TYR A 448 1.04 20.62 -1.91
CA TYR A 448 1.80 21.76 -1.37
C TYR A 448 3.25 21.36 -1.11
N VAL A 449 3.48 20.20 -0.52
CA VAL A 449 4.82 19.68 -0.25
C VAL A 449 5.57 19.39 -1.56
N TYR A 450 4.88 18.85 -2.57
CA TYR A 450 5.47 18.61 -3.90
C TYR A 450 5.88 19.92 -4.57
N ALA A 451 4.99 20.91 -4.59
CA ALA A 451 5.31 22.23 -5.14
C ALA A 451 6.47 22.90 -4.39
N ALA A 452 6.48 22.80 -3.05
CA ALA A 452 7.57 23.30 -2.22
C ALA A 452 8.90 22.58 -2.50
N ALA A 453 8.88 21.27 -2.77
CA ALA A 453 10.07 20.51 -3.14
C ALA A 453 10.67 20.98 -4.49
N ILE A 454 9.80 21.28 -5.44
CA ILE A 454 10.24 21.87 -6.72
C ILE A 454 10.81 23.29 -6.49
N VAL A 455 10.17 24.13 -5.67
CA VAL A 455 10.74 25.45 -5.32
C VAL A 455 12.11 25.29 -4.64
N ALA A 456 12.26 24.32 -3.72
CA ALA A 456 13.50 24.07 -3.00
C ALA A 456 14.67 23.68 -3.93
N GLN A 457 14.39 23.03 -5.06
CA GLN A 457 15.41 22.72 -6.07
C GLN A 457 16.09 23.96 -6.62
N TYR A 458 15.36 25.07 -6.75
CA TYR A 458 15.84 26.32 -7.36
C TYR A 458 16.11 27.44 -6.33
N ASP A 459 15.52 27.38 -5.14
CA ASP A 459 15.63 28.41 -4.10
C ASP A 459 15.80 27.79 -2.70
N GLN A 460 17.04 27.44 -2.38
CA GLN A 460 17.42 26.86 -1.08
C GLN A 460 17.17 27.81 0.10
N ALA A 461 17.26 29.12 -0.14
CA ALA A 461 17.02 30.13 0.91
C ALA A 461 15.55 30.17 1.28
N TRP A 462 14.65 30.06 0.31
CA TRP A 462 13.22 29.95 0.55
C TRP A 462 12.87 28.68 1.34
N ALA A 463 13.53 27.56 1.04
CA ALA A 463 13.29 26.27 1.65
C ALA A 463 13.89 26.11 3.07
N ALA A 464 14.65 27.07 3.55
CA ALA A 464 15.23 27.02 4.90
C ALA A 464 14.12 26.97 5.97
N ASN A 465 14.38 26.26 7.10
CA ASN A 465 13.43 26.19 8.23
C ASN A 465 13.12 27.58 8.82
N SER A 466 14.08 28.51 8.80
CA SER A 466 13.91 29.90 9.22
C SER A 466 13.16 30.76 8.21
N ALA A 467 12.92 30.25 7.02
CA ALA A 467 12.09 30.86 5.98
C ALA A 467 10.75 30.10 5.87
N TRP A 468 10.38 29.66 4.66
CA TRP A 468 9.10 29.00 4.42
C TRP A 468 9.12 27.49 4.62
N GLY A 469 10.30 26.88 4.63
CA GLY A 469 10.47 25.44 4.88
C GLY A 469 9.95 24.99 6.24
N GLY A 470 9.87 25.87 7.24
CA GLY A 470 9.24 25.58 8.52
C GLY A 470 7.75 25.20 8.38
N MET A 471 6.98 25.95 7.55
CA MET A 471 5.57 25.66 7.28
C MET A 471 5.42 24.35 6.48
N VAL A 472 6.28 24.09 5.51
CA VAL A 472 6.28 22.80 4.79
C VAL A 472 6.45 21.63 5.76
N LYS A 473 7.39 21.72 6.70
CA LYS A 473 7.57 20.70 7.74
C LYS A 473 6.37 20.58 8.67
N THR A 474 5.62 21.65 8.90
CA THR A 474 4.40 21.61 9.72
C THR A 474 3.30 20.81 9.01
N LEU A 475 3.12 20.99 7.69
CA LEU A 475 2.24 20.15 6.87
C LEU A 475 2.65 18.67 6.88
N VAL A 476 3.96 18.40 6.78
CA VAL A 476 4.49 17.03 6.87
C VAL A 476 4.21 16.43 8.25
N ARG A 477 4.36 17.21 9.34
CA ARG A 477 4.03 16.72 10.69
C ARG A 477 2.54 16.42 10.87
N ASP A 478 1.66 17.09 10.17
CA ASP A 478 0.23 16.75 10.20
C ASP A 478 -0.06 15.42 9.50
N THR A 479 0.56 15.14 8.35
CA THR A 479 0.21 14.02 7.48
C THR A 479 1.09 12.78 7.67
N ALA A 480 2.41 12.96 7.85
CA ALA A 480 3.42 11.91 7.84
C ALA A 480 4.52 12.14 8.90
N ASN A 481 4.14 12.47 10.13
CA ASN A 481 5.09 12.74 11.20
C ASN A 481 5.90 11.49 11.57
N PRO A 482 7.24 11.51 11.45
CA PRO A 482 8.07 10.36 11.83
C PRO A 482 8.27 10.22 13.35
N SER A 483 7.85 11.20 14.15
CA SER A 483 8.10 11.24 15.59
C SER A 483 6.92 10.65 16.38
N ARG A 484 7.18 9.60 17.15
CA ARG A 484 6.24 9.04 18.13
C ARG A 484 6.14 9.85 19.43
N THR A 485 7.04 10.81 19.63
CA THR A 485 7.11 11.64 20.85
C THR A 485 6.67 13.07 20.61
N ASP A 486 6.20 13.42 19.44
CA ASP A 486 5.64 14.71 19.11
C ASP A 486 4.30 14.89 19.86
N GLY A 487 4.22 15.88 20.75
CA GLY A 487 2.98 16.18 21.49
C GLY A 487 1.97 17.02 20.70
N SER A 488 2.33 17.47 19.49
CA SER A 488 1.51 18.36 18.67
C SER A 488 0.89 17.66 17.45
N PHE A 489 1.47 16.57 16.96
CA PHE A 489 0.97 15.83 15.82
C PHE A 489 1.17 14.32 16.02
N PRO A 490 0.25 13.47 15.57
CA PRO A 490 0.39 12.03 15.72
C PRO A 490 1.48 11.47 14.79
N PHE A 491 2.00 10.32 15.17
CA PHE A 491 2.89 9.54 14.31
C PHE A 491 2.11 9.06 13.07
N LEU A 492 2.65 9.31 11.87
CA LEU A 492 2.15 8.85 10.56
C LEU A 492 0.62 8.88 10.42
N ARG A 493 -0.04 10.00 10.76
CA ARG A 493 -1.52 10.12 10.78
C ARG A 493 -2.23 9.40 9.65
N GLY A 494 -1.78 9.60 8.41
CA GLY A 494 -2.46 9.09 7.21
C GLY A 494 -2.02 7.69 6.81
N PHE A 495 -0.90 7.16 7.29
CA PHE A 495 -0.30 5.93 6.78
C PHE A 495 -0.34 4.80 7.80
N ASP A 496 -1.00 3.72 7.42
CA ASP A 496 -1.06 2.48 8.19
C ASP A 496 0.13 1.59 7.82
N VAL A 497 1.09 1.53 8.73
CA VAL A 497 2.36 0.83 8.48
C VAL A 497 2.20 -0.68 8.26
N TYR A 498 1.17 -1.30 8.85
CA TYR A 498 0.94 -2.74 8.70
C TYR A 498 0.12 -3.07 7.45
N ALA A 499 -0.89 -2.26 7.12
CA ALA A 499 -1.63 -2.37 5.87
C ALA A 499 -0.76 -2.00 4.66
N GLY A 500 0.30 -1.20 4.88
CA GLY A 500 1.26 -0.77 3.87
C GLY A 500 0.73 0.32 2.93
N HIS A 501 -0.32 1.01 3.32
CA HIS A 501 -0.92 2.11 2.56
C HIS A 501 -1.63 3.10 3.49
N SER A 502 -2.00 4.25 2.95
CA SER A 502 -2.73 5.27 3.71
C SER A 502 -4.24 5.03 3.72
N TRP A 503 -4.93 5.74 4.60
CA TRP A 503 -6.38 5.79 4.68
C TRP A 503 -6.88 7.23 4.52
N ALA A 504 -7.98 7.42 3.78
CA ALA A 504 -8.50 8.73 3.43
C ALA A 504 -9.35 9.36 4.54
N SER A 505 -10.26 8.58 5.18
CA SER A 505 -11.20 9.14 6.14
C SER A 505 -10.60 9.31 7.53
N GLY A 506 -10.83 10.47 8.14
CA GLY A 506 -10.36 10.77 9.49
C GLY A 506 -11.14 10.08 10.61
N HIS A 507 -12.29 9.48 10.35
CA HIS A 507 -13.16 8.92 11.41
C HIS A 507 -13.43 7.42 11.30
N GLN A 508 -13.07 6.75 10.21
CA GLN A 508 -13.34 5.32 9.96
C GLN A 508 -14.80 4.93 10.28
N GLY A 509 -15.75 5.84 10.14
CA GLY A 509 -17.16 5.70 10.58
C GLY A 509 -18.04 4.94 9.59
N PHE A 510 -17.54 3.91 8.90
CA PHE A 510 -18.26 3.15 7.90
C PHE A 510 -18.36 1.67 8.27
N ALA A 511 -19.41 1.00 7.81
CA ALA A 511 -19.59 -0.43 8.02
C ALA A 511 -18.48 -1.26 7.34
N ALA A 512 -17.98 -0.79 6.22
CA ALA A 512 -16.89 -1.42 5.47
C ALA A 512 -15.48 -1.08 6.01
N GLY A 513 -15.36 -0.32 7.10
CA GLY A 513 -14.09 0.16 7.64
C GLY A 513 -13.63 1.44 6.97
N ASN A 514 -12.37 1.84 7.20
CA ASN A 514 -11.78 2.98 6.50
C ASN A 514 -11.60 2.67 5.01
N ASN A 515 -11.37 3.71 4.21
CA ASN A 515 -11.22 3.60 2.77
C ASN A 515 -10.01 4.40 2.28
N GLN A 516 -9.59 4.06 1.06
CA GLN A 516 -8.61 4.82 0.30
C GLN A 516 -9.05 4.83 -1.16
N GLU A 517 -9.45 6.02 -1.65
CA GLU A 517 -9.86 6.20 -3.02
C GLU A 517 -8.65 6.42 -3.94
N SER A 518 -7.91 7.49 -3.71
CA SER A 518 -6.83 7.96 -4.59
C SER A 518 -5.46 7.53 -4.05
N SER A 519 -5.06 6.30 -4.32
CA SER A 519 -3.75 5.78 -3.92
C SER A 519 -2.58 6.58 -4.53
N SER A 520 -2.77 7.12 -5.73
CA SER A 520 -1.76 7.93 -6.43
C SER A 520 -1.56 9.32 -5.80
N GLU A 521 -2.59 9.93 -5.23
CA GLU A 521 -2.43 11.18 -4.47
C GLU A 521 -1.69 10.94 -3.14
N SER A 522 -1.86 9.78 -2.54
CA SER A 522 -1.05 9.37 -1.38
C SER A 522 0.43 9.19 -1.76
N THR A 523 0.71 8.45 -2.83
CA THR A 523 2.10 8.29 -3.30
C THR A 523 2.71 9.60 -3.79
N ASN A 524 1.90 10.58 -4.22
CA ASN A 524 2.38 11.93 -4.52
C ASN A 524 2.98 12.62 -3.28
N LEU A 525 2.35 12.50 -2.09
CA LEU A 525 2.96 12.98 -0.84
C LEU A 525 4.28 12.25 -0.55
N SER A 526 4.29 10.93 -0.66
CA SER A 526 5.48 10.12 -0.41
C SER A 526 6.64 10.50 -1.34
N ALA A 527 6.37 10.70 -2.63
CA ALA A 527 7.33 11.21 -3.62
C ALA A 527 7.78 12.64 -3.29
N ALA A 528 6.85 13.50 -2.85
CA ALA A 528 7.18 14.85 -2.42
C ALA A 528 8.16 14.88 -1.25
N LEU A 529 8.02 13.95 -0.29
CA LEU A 529 8.97 13.81 0.83
C LEU A 529 10.36 13.39 0.35
N VAL A 530 10.45 12.48 -0.63
CA VAL A 530 11.72 12.09 -1.24
C VAL A 530 12.39 13.31 -1.88
N LEU A 531 11.65 14.08 -2.68
CA LEU A 531 12.16 15.26 -3.37
C LEU A 531 12.54 16.37 -2.39
N TRP A 532 11.65 16.69 -1.42
CA TRP A 532 11.90 17.70 -0.40
C TRP A 532 13.12 17.37 0.46
N GLY A 533 13.18 16.13 0.98
CA GLY A 533 14.30 15.68 1.79
C GLY A 533 15.62 15.70 1.02
N SER A 534 15.60 15.30 -0.26
CA SER A 534 16.78 15.36 -1.14
C SER A 534 17.20 16.80 -1.43
N ALA A 535 16.25 17.70 -1.72
CA ALA A 535 16.51 19.10 -2.04
C ALA A 535 17.03 19.90 -0.84
N THR A 536 16.52 19.64 0.36
CA THR A 536 16.90 20.36 1.60
C THR A 536 18.02 19.69 2.38
N GLY A 537 18.45 18.50 1.98
CA GLY A 537 19.45 17.69 2.71
C GLY A 537 18.89 17.02 3.98
N ASP A 538 17.56 16.96 4.12
CA ASP A 538 16.90 16.26 5.23
C ASP A 538 16.77 14.76 4.89
N ASN A 539 17.84 14.02 5.16
CA ASN A 539 17.90 12.59 4.86
C ASN A 539 16.81 11.78 5.59
N SER A 540 16.38 12.23 6.78
CA SER A 540 15.33 11.54 7.54
C SER A 540 13.99 11.59 6.80
N LEU A 541 13.61 12.76 6.27
CA LEU A 541 12.39 12.89 5.47
C LEU A 541 12.51 12.20 4.10
N ARG A 542 13.70 12.24 3.46
CA ARG A 542 13.95 11.49 2.23
C ARG A 542 13.74 9.99 2.45
N ASP A 543 14.33 9.44 3.49
CA ASP A 543 14.27 8.00 3.78
C ASP A 543 12.86 7.58 4.23
N LEU A 544 12.15 8.43 4.97
CA LEU A 544 10.72 8.25 5.24
C LEU A 544 9.91 8.18 3.94
N GLY A 545 10.03 9.20 3.07
CA GLY A 545 9.33 9.22 1.79
C GLY A 545 9.65 8.00 0.93
N THR A 546 10.90 7.54 0.93
CA THR A 546 11.31 6.35 0.19
C THR A 546 10.67 5.08 0.77
N TYR A 547 10.59 4.96 2.11
CA TYR A 547 9.89 3.85 2.78
C TYR A 547 8.39 3.84 2.45
N LEU A 548 7.71 4.98 2.65
CA LEU A 548 6.27 5.10 2.40
C LEU A 548 5.95 4.76 0.93
N LEU A 549 6.63 5.41 -0.02
CA LEU A 549 6.41 5.18 -1.44
C LEU A 549 6.64 3.72 -1.84
N THR A 550 7.75 3.12 -1.41
CA THR A 550 8.10 1.75 -1.79
C THR A 550 7.10 0.74 -1.23
N THR A 551 6.71 0.89 0.04
CA THR A 551 5.75 0.00 0.69
C THR A 551 4.35 0.15 0.08
N GLU A 552 3.91 1.40 -0.15
CA GLU A 552 2.59 1.66 -0.73
C GLU A 552 2.51 1.24 -2.20
N SER A 553 3.60 1.38 -2.97
CA SER A 553 3.66 0.90 -4.36
C SER A 553 3.35 -0.60 -4.46
N GLU A 554 3.92 -1.42 -3.57
CA GLU A 554 3.62 -2.85 -3.53
C GLU A 554 2.17 -3.12 -3.11
N SER A 555 1.67 -2.41 -2.10
CA SER A 555 0.27 -2.54 -1.67
C SER A 555 -0.70 -2.13 -2.78
N ILE A 556 -0.38 -1.10 -3.56
CA ILE A 556 -1.16 -0.66 -4.72
C ILE A 556 -1.19 -1.75 -5.80
N ALA A 557 -0.03 -2.31 -6.15
CA ALA A 557 0.06 -3.40 -7.12
C ALA A 557 -0.82 -4.59 -6.70
N GLN A 558 -0.81 -4.96 -5.40
CA GLN A 558 -1.55 -6.10 -4.90
C GLN A 558 -3.05 -5.81 -4.67
N TYR A 559 -3.42 -4.64 -4.14
CA TYR A 559 -4.77 -4.42 -3.59
C TYR A 559 -5.65 -3.51 -4.44
N TRP A 560 -5.08 -2.70 -5.34
CA TRP A 560 -5.85 -1.88 -6.30
C TRP A 560 -5.84 -2.47 -7.70
N PHE A 561 -4.75 -3.10 -8.12
CA PHE A 561 -4.57 -3.62 -9.46
C PHE A 561 -4.54 -5.16 -9.53
N ASP A 562 -4.53 -5.84 -8.38
CA ASP A 562 -4.38 -7.31 -8.30
C ASP A 562 -3.37 -7.84 -9.33
N ALA A 563 -2.16 -7.25 -9.32
CA ALA A 563 -1.16 -7.45 -10.35
C ALA A 563 -0.82 -8.94 -10.58
N ASP A 564 -0.85 -9.73 -9.50
CA ASP A 564 -0.60 -11.17 -9.49
C ASP A 564 -1.89 -12.02 -9.65
N GLU A 565 -3.08 -11.40 -9.74
CA GLU A 565 -4.38 -12.08 -9.81
C GLU A 565 -4.63 -13.05 -8.63
N GLN A 566 -4.24 -12.64 -7.39
CA GLN A 566 -4.27 -13.46 -6.19
C GLN A 566 -5.09 -12.88 -5.03
N VAL A 567 -5.62 -11.69 -5.20
CA VAL A 567 -6.29 -10.94 -4.13
C VAL A 567 -7.78 -10.85 -4.36
N PHE A 568 -8.20 -10.47 -5.56
CA PHE A 568 -9.62 -10.31 -5.83
C PHE A 568 -10.33 -11.68 -5.88
N PRO A 569 -11.52 -11.78 -5.27
CA PRO A 569 -12.33 -12.99 -5.40
C PRO A 569 -12.67 -13.26 -6.88
N SER A 570 -12.60 -14.50 -7.32
CA SER A 570 -12.92 -14.88 -8.70
C SER A 570 -14.35 -14.52 -9.14
N SER A 571 -15.23 -14.25 -8.18
CA SER A 571 -16.61 -13.78 -8.41
C SER A 571 -16.72 -12.26 -8.57
N PHE A 572 -15.66 -11.49 -8.41
CA PHE A 572 -15.71 -10.03 -8.48
C PHE A 572 -15.77 -9.50 -9.92
N GLY A 573 -15.18 -10.10 -10.88
CA GLY A 573 -15.32 -9.79 -12.30
C GLY A 573 -14.68 -8.47 -12.78
N HIS A 574 -13.89 -7.78 -11.93
CA HIS A 574 -13.15 -6.58 -12.26
C HIS A 574 -11.65 -6.79 -12.08
N ASP A 575 -10.85 -6.13 -12.92
CA ASP A 575 -9.39 -6.18 -12.92
C ASP A 575 -8.75 -5.10 -12.01
N THR A 576 -9.57 -4.15 -11.53
CA THR A 576 -9.13 -3.06 -10.66
C THR A 576 -10.23 -2.63 -9.69
N VAL A 577 -9.86 -1.90 -8.65
CA VAL A 577 -10.80 -1.19 -7.77
C VAL A 577 -10.48 0.31 -7.79
N GLY A 578 -11.51 1.15 -7.74
CA GLY A 578 -11.36 2.59 -7.53
C GLY A 578 -11.04 2.89 -6.06
N MET A 579 -11.64 2.13 -5.14
CA MET A 579 -11.45 2.27 -3.70
C MET A 579 -11.13 0.95 -3.03
N VAL A 580 -10.14 0.96 -2.14
CA VAL A 580 -9.87 -0.11 -1.18
C VAL A 580 -10.55 0.25 0.14
N TRP A 581 -11.26 -0.75 0.73
CA TRP A 581 -11.94 -0.64 2.01
C TRP A 581 -11.33 -1.58 3.04
N GLY A 582 -11.51 -1.32 4.32
CA GLY A 582 -11.14 -2.27 5.36
C GLY A 582 -11.70 -3.67 5.10
N SER A 583 -12.94 -3.78 4.63
CA SER A 583 -13.62 -5.05 4.34
C SER A 583 -13.33 -5.63 2.96
N GLY A 584 -12.76 -4.87 2.00
CA GLY A 584 -12.65 -5.35 0.62
C GLY A 584 -12.20 -4.30 -0.38
N GLY A 585 -12.84 -4.28 -1.55
CA GLY A 585 -12.59 -3.31 -2.60
C GLY A 585 -13.83 -3.02 -3.45
N ALA A 586 -13.88 -1.82 -4.02
CA ALA A 586 -15.01 -1.35 -4.79
C ALA A 586 -14.57 -0.78 -6.15
N TYR A 587 -15.18 -1.26 -7.24
CA TYR A 587 -15.11 -0.67 -8.58
C TYR A 587 -16.03 0.55 -8.64
N SER A 588 -15.66 1.59 -7.92
CA SER A 588 -16.38 2.87 -7.81
C SER A 588 -15.47 3.93 -7.23
N THR A 589 -15.91 5.19 -7.34
CA THR A 589 -15.38 6.32 -6.57
C THR A 589 -16.48 6.87 -5.65
N TRP A 590 -16.17 7.86 -4.83
CA TRP A 590 -17.18 8.54 -4.00
C TRP A 590 -18.19 9.36 -4.82
N TRP A 591 -17.85 9.79 -6.03
CA TRP A 591 -18.56 10.83 -6.76
C TRP A 591 -18.99 10.42 -8.17
N THR A 592 -18.45 9.33 -8.73
CA THR A 592 -18.77 8.91 -10.10
C THR A 592 -18.83 7.40 -10.26
N ALA A 593 -19.59 6.95 -11.24
CA ALA A 593 -19.61 5.60 -11.77
C ALA A 593 -18.99 5.50 -13.18
N ASN A 594 -18.39 6.60 -13.67
CA ASN A 594 -17.74 6.65 -14.98
C ASN A 594 -16.48 5.78 -14.96
N PRO A 595 -16.35 4.75 -15.84
CA PRO A 595 -15.19 3.88 -15.88
C PRO A 595 -13.86 4.61 -16.05
N GLU A 596 -13.82 5.67 -16.86
CA GLU A 596 -12.61 6.45 -17.12
C GLU A 596 -12.05 7.06 -15.82
N GLU A 597 -12.93 7.57 -14.97
CA GLU A 597 -12.58 8.18 -13.69
C GLU A 597 -12.30 7.14 -12.61
N ILE A 598 -13.03 6.01 -12.61
CA ILE A 598 -12.74 4.88 -11.69
C ILE A 598 -11.32 4.34 -11.92
N HIS A 599 -10.90 4.22 -13.19
CA HIS A 599 -9.56 3.75 -13.53
C HIS A 599 -8.50 4.84 -13.36
N GLY A 600 -8.84 6.10 -13.64
CA GLY A 600 -7.92 7.23 -13.58
C GLY A 600 -7.63 7.75 -12.17
N ILE A 601 -8.55 7.55 -11.20
CA ILE A 601 -8.41 8.13 -9.84
C ILE A 601 -7.18 7.61 -9.09
N ASN A 602 -6.72 6.41 -9.38
CA ASN A 602 -5.52 5.82 -8.81
C ASN A 602 -4.26 6.04 -9.66
N VAL A 603 -4.33 6.99 -10.62
CA VAL A 603 -3.21 7.34 -11.50
C VAL A 603 -2.83 8.81 -11.34
N LEU A 604 -3.82 9.71 -11.20
CA LEU A 604 -3.58 11.15 -11.03
C LEU A 604 -3.09 11.51 -9.61
N PRO A 605 -2.22 12.51 -9.47
CA PRO A 605 -1.49 13.21 -10.51
C PRO A 605 -0.37 12.36 -11.09
N VAL A 606 -0.14 12.44 -12.40
CA VAL A 606 1.02 11.79 -13.01
C VAL A 606 2.24 12.66 -12.79
N THR A 607 3.24 12.14 -12.11
CA THR A 607 4.47 12.86 -11.77
C THR A 607 5.68 11.94 -11.89
N GLY A 608 6.88 12.46 -11.68
CA GLY A 608 8.07 11.61 -11.58
C GLY A 608 8.03 10.59 -10.43
N GLY A 609 7.06 10.69 -9.51
CA GLY A 609 6.76 9.70 -8.49
C GLY A 609 5.89 8.54 -9.00
N SER A 610 5.16 8.72 -10.11
CA SER A 610 4.26 7.71 -10.68
C SER A 610 4.99 6.58 -11.42
N LEU A 611 6.31 6.65 -11.56
CA LEU A 611 7.12 5.65 -12.27
C LEU A 611 7.01 4.24 -11.70
N HIS A 612 6.64 4.10 -10.42
CA HIS A 612 6.43 2.80 -9.78
C HIS A 612 5.33 1.97 -10.46
N LEU A 613 4.28 2.62 -10.99
CA LEU A 613 3.20 1.94 -11.69
C LEU A 613 3.70 1.15 -12.92
N GLY A 614 4.77 1.62 -13.56
CA GLY A 614 5.39 0.95 -14.72
C GLY A 614 6.09 -0.38 -14.39
N GLY A 615 6.16 -0.79 -13.12
CA GLY A 615 6.59 -2.12 -12.70
C GLY A 615 5.61 -3.21 -13.17
N GLU A 616 4.31 -2.91 -13.17
CA GLU A 616 3.23 -3.86 -13.41
C GLU A 616 2.56 -3.67 -14.78
N LYS A 617 3.35 -3.80 -15.85
CA LYS A 617 2.90 -3.53 -17.23
C LYS A 617 1.69 -4.37 -17.65
N ALA A 618 1.61 -5.62 -17.24
CA ALA A 618 0.48 -6.49 -17.52
C ALA A 618 -0.81 -5.98 -16.85
N ALA A 619 -0.71 -5.58 -15.59
CA ALA A 619 -1.84 -5.00 -14.87
C ALA A 619 -2.32 -3.68 -15.51
N ILE A 620 -1.40 -2.81 -15.96
CA ILE A 620 -1.77 -1.59 -16.71
C ILE A 620 -2.59 -1.95 -17.96
N ARG A 621 -2.16 -2.94 -18.72
CA ARG A 621 -2.89 -3.36 -19.93
C ARG A 621 -4.28 -3.91 -19.63
N ARG A 622 -4.40 -4.80 -18.63
CA ARG A 622 -5.70 -5.31 -18.16
C ARG A 622 -6.63 -4.19 -17.75
N ASN A 623 -6.12 -3.28 -16.90
CA ASN A 623 -6.84 -2.11 -16.42
C ASN A 623 -7.41 -1.26 -17.58
N LEU A 624 -6.58 -0.89 -18.56
CA LEU A 624 -7.02 -0.10 -19.72
C LEU A 624 -7.99 -0.86 -20.63
N THR A 625 -7.80 -2.17 -20.78
CA THR A 625 -8.72 -3.03 -21.54
C THR A 625 -10.08 -3.11 -20.85
N GLU A 626 -10.10 -3.26 -19.53
CA GLU A 626 -11.34 -3.22 -18.75
C GLU A 626 -12.02 -1.87 -18.87
N MET A 627 -11.27 -0.78 -18.70
CA MET A 627 -11.82 0.57 -18.82
C MET A 627 -12.52 0.77 -20.19
N GLU A 628 -11.88 0.43 -21.30
CA GLU A 628 -12.47 0.55 -22.64
C GLU A 628 -13.69 -0.36 -22.82
N ARG A 629 -13.69 -1.54 -22.21
CA ARG A 629 -14.85 -2.48 -22.23
C ARG A 629 -16.03 -1.88 -21.46
N GLU A 630 -15.80 -1.41 -20.25
CA GLU A 630 -16.85 -0.85 -19.38
C GLU A 630 -17.36 0.50 -19.91
N ASN A 631 -16.51 1.28 -20.54
CA ASN A 631 -16.85 2.56 -21.17
C ASN A 631 -17.57 2.39 -22.53
N GLY A 632 -17.55 1.19 -23.11
CA GLY A 632 -18.08 0.93 -24.43
C GLY A 632 -17.24 1.51 -25.58
N GLY A 633 -15.97 1.87 -25.31
CA GLY A 633 -15.02 2.41 -26.27
C GLY A 633 -13.91 3.23 -25.63
N PRO A 634 -13.06 3.87 -26.46
CA PRO A 634 -11.94 4.67 -25.98
C PRO A 634 -12.38 5.82 -25.07
N ALA A 635 -11.52 6.19 -24.12
CA ALA A 635 -11.75 7.28 -23.19
C ALA A 635 -12.09 8.60 -23.87
N GLN A 636 -13.03 9.34 -23.26
CA GLN A 636 -13.41 10.70 -23.64
C GLN A 636 -13.03 11.72 -22.55
N GLU A 637 -13.14 11.32 -21.28
CA GLU A 637 -12.69 12.11 -20.13
C GLU A 637 -11.31 11.62 -19.67
N TRP A 638 -10.55 12.48 -19.01
CA TRP A 638 -9.22 12.22 -18.46
C TRP A 638 -8.26 11.47 -19.41
N ARG A 639 -8.35 11.81 -20.71
CA ARG A 639 -7.55 11.14 -21.74
C ARG A 639 -6.05 11.28 -21.50
N ASP A 640 -5.61 12.45 -21.03
CA ASP A 640 -4.23 12.71 -20.66
C ASP A 640 -3.74 11.72 -19.59
N ILE A 641 -4.47 11.60 -18.48
CA ILE A 641 -4.17 10.67 -17.39
C ILE A 641 -4.05 9.23 -17.91
N LEU A 642 -5.03 8.80 -18.70
CA LEU A 642 -5.06 7.41 -19.23
C LEU A 642 -3.99 7.16 -20.30
N TRP A 643 -3.64 8.17 -21.13
CA TRP A 643 -2.53 8.05 -22.08
C TRP A 643 -1.17 8.06 -21.37
N GLU A 644 -0.99 8.88 -20.33
CA GLU A 644 0.21 8.89 -19.50
C GLU A 644 0.38 7.56 -18.77
N PHE A 645 -0.70 7.02 -18.22
CA PHE A 645 -0.71 5.69 -17.62
C PHE A 645 -0.34 4.59 -18.64
N GLN A 646 -0.96 4.61 -19.82
CA GLN A 646 -0.63 3.68 -20.90
C GLN A 646 0.85 3.74 -21.28
N SER A 647 1.44 4.94 -21.28
CA SER A 647 2.85 5.12 -21.67
C SER A 647 3.84 4.44 -20.73
N LEU A 648 3.43 4.11 -19.49
CA LEU A 648 4.23 3.35 -18.55
C LEU A 648 4.37 1.86 -18.95
N ALA A 649 3.47 1.36 -19.78
CA ALA A 649 3.51 -0.02 -20.30
C ALA A 649 3.79 -0.09 -21.79
N ASP A 650 3.13 0.79 -22.58
CA ASP A 650 3.16 0.80 -24.04
C ASP A 650 3.35 2.24 -24.57
N PRO A 651 4.58 2.81 -24.45
CA PRO A 651 4.82 4.20 -24.84
C PRO A 651 4.44 4.55 -26.27
N ALA A 652 4.67 3.64 -27.22
CA ALA A 652 4.36 3.87 -28.63
C ALA A 652 2.85 3.92 -28.91
N ALA A 653 2.07 3.07 -28.23
CA ALA A 653 0.61 3.10 -28.33
C ALA A 653 0.04 4.38 -27.73
N ALA A 654 0.53 4.80 -26.56
CA ALA A 654 0.17 6.06 -25.93
C ALA A 654 0.49 7.26 -26.83
N LYS A 655 1.67 7.26 -27.46
CA LYS A 655 2.06 8.31 -28.42
C LYS A 655 1.12 8.34 -29.61
N SER A 656 0.72 7.21 -30.16
CA SER A 656 -0.23 7.15 -31.27
C SER A 656 -1.58 7.75 -30.89
N LYS A 657 -2.09 7.48 -29.67
CA LYS A 657 -3.34 8.08 -29.14
C LYS A 657 -3.18 9.58 -28.95
N TRP A 658 -2.06 10.04 -28.39
CA TRP A 658 -1.74 11.46 -28.27
C TRP A 658 -1.71 12.16 -29.63
N ASP A 659 -0.97 11.63 -30.60
CA ASP A 659 -0.82 12.25 -31.93
C ASP A 659 -2.18 12.37 -32.65
N ALA A 660 -3.08 11.42 -32.47
CA ALA A 660 -4.42 11.45 -33.03
C ALA A 660 -5.38 12.37 -32.26
N GLY A 661 -5.24 12.52 -30.95
CA GLY A 661 -6.25 13.14 -30.07
C GLY A 661 -5.88 14.49 -29.46
N ASN A 662 -4.62 14.92 -29.52
CA ASN A 662 -4.10 16.08 -28.77
C ASN A 662 -4.76 17.43 -29.09
N ALA A 663 -5.42 17.58 -30.25
CA ALA A 663 -6.12 18.81 -30.62
C ALA A 663 -7.54 18.91 -30.04
N SER A 664 -8.12 17.80 -29.60
CA SER A 664 -9.55 17.69 -29.30
C SER A 664 -9.88 17.21 -27.88
N TYR A 665 -8.93 17.25 -26.95
CA TYR A 665 -9.20 16.91 -25.55
C TYR A 665 -9.02 18.11 -24.63
N THR A 666 -9.69 18.04 -23.47
CA THR A 666 -9.50 18.99 -22.35
C THR A 666 -8.58 18.31 -21.35
N PRO A 667 -7.47 18.93 -20.94
CA PRO A 667 -6.64 18.40 -19.86
C PRO A 667 -7.42 18.24 -18.57
N GLU A 668 -7.11 17.20 -17.80
CA GLU A 668 -7.57 17.07 -16.41
C GLU A 668 -7.14 18.32 -15.62
N ALA A 669 -7.88 18.70 -14.57
CA ALA A 669 -7.69 19.97 -13.87
C ALA A 669 -6.29 20.14 -13.26
N GLY A 670 -5.63 19.06 -12.84
CA GLY A 670 -4.25 19.03 -12.35
C GLY A 670 -3.19 18.81 -13.42
N GLU A 671 -3.61 18.70 -14.70
CA GLU A 671 -2.75 18.41 -15.84
C GLU A 671 -2.63 19.58 -16.83
N SER A 672 -1.72 19.43 -17.78
CA SER A 672 -1.51 20.37 -18.87
C SER A 672 -0.99 19.68 -20.14
N LYS A 673 -1.34 20.24 -21.29
CA LYS A 673 -0.79 19.75 -22.58
C LYS A 673 0.74 19.74 -22.62
N ALA A 674 1.39 20.62 -21.87
CA ALA A 674 2.86 20.67 -21.81
C ALA A 674 3.43 19.42 -21.11
N HIS A 675 2.85 19.03 -19.98
CA HIS A 675 3.30 17.86 -19.22
C HIS A 675 2.96 16.57 -19.97
N THR A 676 1.71 16.37 -20.38
CA THR A 676 1.27 15.20 -21.14
C THR A 676 2.11 15.00 -22.41
N TYR A 677 2.36 16.07 -23.17
CA TYR A 677 3.20 16.02 -24.36
C TYR A 677 4.63 15.57 -24.03
N HIS A 678 5.24 16.17 -23.01
CA HIS A 678 6.60 15.85 -22.60
C HIS A 678 6.68 14.41 -22.09
N TRP A 679 5.75 13.99 -21.21
CA TRP A 679 5.72 12.67 -20.61
C TRP A 679 5.67 11.56 -21.66
N ILE A 680 4.67 11.60 -22.53
CA ILE A 680 4.45 10.58 -23.56
C ILE A 680 5.62 10.52 -24.57
N ASN A 681 6.08 11.66 -25.08
CA ASN A 681 7.15 11.66 -26.08
C ASN A 681 8.51 11.29 -25.46
N THR A 682 8.73 11.58 -24.19
CA THR A 682 9.94 11.15 -23.49
C THR A 682 9.93 9.64 -23.29
N LEU A 683 8.83 9.06 -22.80
CA LEU A 683 8.74 7.61 -22.64
C LEU A 683 8.75 6.86 -23.98
N ASP A 684 8.13 7.42 -25.04
CA ASP A 684 8.27 6.82 -26.37
C ASP A 684 9.75 6.78 -26.84
N THR A 685 10.54 7.74 -26.41
CA THR A 685 11.99 7.79 -26.77
C THR A 685 12.83 6.87 -25.91
N LEU A 686 12.63 6.92 -24.57
CA LEU A 686 13.47 6.20 -23.62
C LEU A 686 13.00 4.76 -23.37
N GLY A 687 11.74 4.47 -23.63
CA GLY A 687 11.07 3.24 -23.28
C GLY A 687 10.28 3.33 -21.97
N ALA A 688 9.64 2.23 -21.60
CA ALA A 688 8.88 2.10 -20.37
C ALA A 688 9.82 2.01 -19.14
N PRO A 689 9.37 2.41 -17.94
CA PRO A 689 10.14 2.22 -16.71
C PRO A 689 10.55 0.76 -16.49
N ASP A 690 11.76 0.58 -15.98
CA ASP A 690 12.35 -0.71 -15.65
C ASP A 690 12.60 -0.79 -14.13
N ALA A 691 11.64 -1.32 -13.39
CA ALA A 691 11.71 -1.46 -11.95
C ALA A 691 12.69 -2.57 -11.48
N THR A 692 13.24 -3.37 -12.41
CA THR A 692 14.19 -4.43 -12.06
C THR A 692 15.56 -3.88 -11.68
N VAL A 693 15.87 -2.64 -12.09
CA VAL A 693 17.15 -1.98 -11.80
C VAL A 693 16.91 -0.70 -11.00
N THR A 694 17.57 -0.60 -9.84
CA THR A 694 17.50 0.57 -8.96
C THR A 694 18.85 1.25 -8.84
N GLY A 695 18.87 2.57 -8.67
CA GLY A 695 20.08 3.31 -8.31
C GLY A 695 20.30 3.36 -6.80
N ASP A 696 21.52 3.69 -6.39
CA ASP A 696 21.90 3.87 -4.97
C ASP A 696 21.36 5.15 -4.34
N ILE A 697 20.59 5.95 -5.12
CA ILE A 697 19.80 7.09 -4.64
C ILE A 697 18.36 6.98 -5.10
N PRO A 698 17.39 7.42 -4.30
CA PRO A 698 15.97 7.28 -4.64
C PRO A 698 15.56 8.18 -5.83
N THR A 699 16.34 9.24 -6.11
CA THR A 699 16.10 10.16 -7.22
C THR A 699 16.75 9.66 -8.52
N SER A 700 16.50 8.40 -8.85
CA SER A 700 17.00 7.74 -10.05
C SER A 700 15.94 6.81 -10.64
N ALA A 701 16.00 6.58 -11.94
CA ALA A 701 15.11 5.68 -12.67
C ALA A 701 15.84 5.04 -13.86
N VAL A 702 15.34 3.91 -14.29
CA VAL A 702 15.80 3.23 -15.50
C VAL A 702 14.62 3.04 -16.43
N PHE A 703 14.88 3.19 -17.73
CA PHE A 703 13.88 3.01 -18.80
C PHE A 703 14.43 2.01 -19.81
N THR A 704 13.56 1.16 -20.36
CA THR A 704 13.97 0.14 -21.32
C THR A 704 13.16 0.24 -22.61
N LYS A 705 13.85 0.37 -23.74
CA LYS A 705 13.27 0.30 -25.09
C LYS A 705 13.99 -0.76 -25.92
N GLY A 706 13.32 -1.87 -26.18
CA GLY A 706 13.98 -3.03 -26.78
C GLY A 706 15.12 -3.53 -25.89
N THR A 707 16.33 -3.59 -26.43
CA THR A 707 17.56 -3.99 -25.71
C THR A 707 18.33 -2.82 -25.11
N THR A 708 17.85 -1.59 -25.24
CA THR A 708 18.53 -0.40 -24.74
C THR A 708 17.96 0.04 -23.41
N ARG A 709 18.79 0.13 -22.38
CA ARG A 709 18.50 0.79 -21.12
C ARG A 709 18.98 2.23 -21.13
N THR A 710 18.15 3.12 -20.64
CA THR A 710 18.51 4.50 -20.34
C THR A 710 18.42 4.71 -18.82
N TYR A 711 19.55 5.04 -18.21
CA TYR A 711 19.69 5.35 -16.80
C TYR A 711 19.51 6.85 -16.62
N ALA A 712 18.72 7.27 -15.66
CA ALA A 712 18.50 8.66 -15.33
C ALA A 712 18.68 8.86 -13.82
N ALA A 713 19.28 9.98 -13.43
CA ALA A 713 19.38 10.35 -12.03
C ALA A 713 19.40 11.88 -11.87
N HIS A 714 18.80 12.37 -10.78
CA HIS A 714 18.86 13.76 -10.39
C HIS A 714 19.74 13.93 -9.15
N ASN A 715 20.73 14.82 -9.24
CA ASN A 715 21.66 15.12 -8.14
C ASN A 715 21.32 16.48 -7.52
N TYR A 716 20.79 16.50 -6.33
CA TYR A 716 20.51 17.72 -5.56
C TYR A 716 21.76 18.31 -4.89
N GLY A 717 22.88 17.59 -4.85
CA GLY A 717 24.13 18.02 -4.23
C GLY A 717 24.81 19.16 -4.97
N SER A 718 25.71 19.87 -4.26
CA SER A 718 26.50 20.98 -4.82
C SER A 718 27.76 20.55 -5.56
N SER A 719 28.06 19.25 -5.62
CA SER A 719 29.17 18.64 -6.38
C SER A 719 28.64 17.50 -7.24
N ALA A 720 29.40 17.14 -8.28
CA ALA A 720 29.09 15.98 -9.10
C ALA A 720 29.04 14.70 -8.25
N ARG A 721 28.11 13.81 -8.54
CA ARG A 721 27.90 12.51 -7.87
C ARG A 721 27.91 11.38 -8.90
N THR A 722 28.58 10.30 -8.58
CA THR A 722 28.42 9.04 -9.31
C THR A 722 27.31 8.26 -8.67
N VAL A 723 26.29 7.90 -9.45
CA VAL A 723 25.18 7.03 -9.06
C VAL A 723 25.47 5.64 -9.62
N THR A 724 25.41 4.64 -8.77
CA THR A 724 25.61 3.24 -9.13
C THR A 724 24.28 2.51 -9.15
N PHE A 725 24.01 1.80 -10.23
CA PHE A 725 22.78 1.01 -10.39
C PHE A 725 23.04 -0.45 -10.06
N SER A 726 21.97 -1.16 -9.66
CA SER A 726 22.04 -2.56 -9.18
C SER A 726 22.59 -3.53 -10.22
N ASP A 727 22.54 -3.20 -11.51
CA ASP A 727 23.13 -3.96 -12.61
C ASP A 727 24.62 -3.61 -12.88
N GLY A 728 25.25 -2.84 -11.99
CA GLY A 728 26.65 -2.44 -12.08
C GLY A 728 26.95 -1.22 -12.96
N LYS A 729 25.94 -0.64 -13.62
CA LYS A 729 26.11 0.59 -14.38
C LYS A 729 26.36 1.77 -13.46
N SER A 730 27.26 2.68 -13.84
CA SER A 730 27.50 3.94 -13.13
C SER A 730 27.20 5.13 -14.04
N LEU A 731 26.63 6.18 -13.46
CA LEU A 731 26.29 7.43 -14.10
C LEU A 731 26.83 8.61 -13.27
N THR A 732 27.71 9.42 -13.85
CA THR A 732 28.15 10.66 -13.21
C THR A 732 27.15 11.77 -13.49
N VAL A 733 26.54 12.28 -12.44
CA VAL A 733 25.52 13.34 -12.48
C VAL A 733 26.13 14.64 -11.97
N PRO A 734 26.20 15.70 -12.78
CA PRO A 734 26.68 17.01 -12.35
C PRO A 734 25.87 17.56 -11.16
N ALA A 735 26.44 18.53 -10.46
CA ALA A 735 25.77 19.20 -9.36
C ALA A 735 24.43 19.81 -9.81
N ARG A 736 23.38 19.65 -9.00
CA ARG A 736 22.05 20.26 -9.19
C ARG A 736 21.49 20.06 -10.60
N SER A 737 21.62 18.85 -11.11
CA SER A 737 21.15 18.54 -12.47
C SER A 737 20.63 17.11 -12.59
N THR A 738 19.88 16.88 -13.66
CA THR A 738 19.52 15.55 -14.13
C THR A 738 20.49 15.14 -15.23
N ALA A 739 21.00 13.92 -15.16
CA ALA A 739 21.78 13.32 -16.24
C ALA A 739 21.15 12.00 -16.69
N THR A 740 21.43 11.65 -17.95
CA THR A 740 21.08 10.36 -18.53
C THR A 740 22.31 9.69 -19.11
N GLY A 741 22.33 8.36 -19.08
CA GLY A 741 23.37 7.56 -19.74
C GLY A 741 22.74 6.34 -20.37
N SER A 742 23.19 5.98 -21.57
CA SER A 742 22.76 4.75 -22.24
C SER A 742 23.68 3.59 -21.90
N GLY A 743 23.13 2.42 -21.80
CA GLY A 743 23.82 1.15 -21.84
C GLY A 743 23.09 0.23 -22.80
N THR A 744 23.81 -0.67 -23.50
CA THR A 744 23.13 -1.90 -23.89
C THR A 744 22.72 -2.53 -22.59
N GLY A 745 21.44 -2.68 -22.40
CA GLY A 745 20.94 -3.47 -21.29
C GLY A 745 21.67 -4.82 -21.38
N GLY A 746 22.52 -5.11 -20.41
CA GLY A 746 22.66 -6.51 -20.08
C GLY A 746 21.24 -7.00 -19.92
N ASP A 747 20.94 -8.14 -20.46
CA ASP A 747 19.69 -8.86 -20.28
C ASP A 747 19.14 -8.52 -18.89
N PRO A 748 17.85 -8.12 -18.73
CA PRO A 748 17.31 -7.73 -17.43
C PRO A 748 17.86 -8.67 -16.39
N ASP A 749 18.44 -8.10 -15.35
CA ASP A 749 19.24 -8.80 -14.34
C ASP A 749 18.66 -10.20 -14.13
N PRO A 750 19.35 -11.25 -14.50
CA PRO A 750 18.85 -12.56 -14.23
C PRO A 750 18.46 -12.54 -12.75
N ASP A 751 17.21 -12.74 -12.48
CA ASP A 751 16.61 -12.99 -11.17
C ASP A 751 17.71 -13.40 -10.17
N PRO A 752 17.82 -12.79 -8.96
CA PRO A 752 19.04 -12.75 -8.14
C PRO A 752 19.88 -14.01 -8.27
N ASP A 753 21.11 -13.89 -8.69
CA ASP A 753 22.09 -14.90 -9.10
C ASP A 753 21.49 -16.33 -9.13
N PRO A 754 21.35 -16.97 -10.28
CA PRO A 754 20.72 -18.28 -10.35
C PRO A 754 21.29 -19.11 -9.21
N PRO A 755 20.45 -19.68 -8.36
CA PRO A 755 20.93 -20.37 -7.16
C PRO A 755 22.10 -21.26 -7.55
N THR A 756 23.22 -21.19 -6.84
CA THR A 756 24.41 -21.99 -7.11
C THR A 756 23.99 -23.42 -7.34
N GLY A 757 23.91 -23.85 -8.60
CA GLY A 757 23.31 -25.11 -8.97
C GLY A 757 23.61 -25.48 -10.43
N ASN A 758 23.12 -26.62 -10.85
CA ASN A 758 23.31 -27.09 -12.21
C ASN A 758 22.33 -26.41 -13.18
N THR A 759 22.86 -25.78 -14.22
CA THR A 759 22.09 -25.19 -15.32
C THR A 759 22.04 -26.17 -16.49
N PHE A 760 20.82 -26.46 -16.94
CA PHE A 760 20.55 -27.35 -18.07
C PHE A 760 19.92 -26.60 -19.22
N GLN A 761 20.46 -26.72 -20.41
CA GLN A 761 19.84 -26.25 -21.67
C GLN A 761 18.88 -27.32 -22.20
N LEU A 762 17.76 -26.87 -22.77
CA LEU A 762 16.79 -27.71 -23.42
C LEU A 762 17.31 -28.10 -24.85
N ARG A 763 17.29 -29.39 -25.17
CA ARG A 763 17.67 -29.91 -26.47
C ARG A 763 16.48 -30.53 -27.18
N SER A 764 16.37 -30.29 -28.46
CA SER A 764 15.36 -30.95 -29.27
C SER A 764 15.46 -32.47 -29.13
N GLY A 765 14.29 -33.12 -28.98
CA GLY A 765 14.22 -34.57 -28.69
C GLY A 765 14.22 -34.91 -27.21
N GLY A 766 14.04 -33.91 -26.29
CA GLY A 766 13.68 -34.15 -24.89
C GLY A 766 14.85 -34.31 -23.92
N ALA A 767 16.06 -33.84 -24.25
CA ALA A 767 17.18 -33.91 -23.32
C ALA A 767 17.46 -32.56 -22.62
N LEU A 768 17.81 -32.62 -21.32
CA LEU A 768 18.44 -31.55 -20.57
C LEU A 768 19.95 -31.79 -20.50
N THR A 769 20.76 -30.78 -20.79
CA THR A 769 22.23 -30.93 -20.82
C THR A 769 22.95 -29.72 -20.26
N THR A 770 24.04 -29.94 -19.52
CA THR A 770 24.93 -28.86 -19.04
C THR A 770 25.88 -28.35 -20.14
N ALA A 771 25.96 -29.03 -21.31
CA ALA A 771 26.78 -28.58 -22.42
C ALA A 771 26.29 -27.23 -22.97
N THR A 772 27.16 -26.24 -23.00
CA THR A 772 26.90 -24.93 -23.58
C THR A 772 27.11 -24.92 -25.07
N GLY A 773 26.33 -24.12 -25.79
CA GLY A 773 26.35 -23.99 -27.24
C GLY A 773 25.55 -25.09 -27.95
N GLY A 774 25.18 -24.82 -29.17
CA GLY A 774 24.34 -25.68 -30.04
C GLY A 774 23.68 -24.87 -31.13
N THR A 775 23.05 -25.57 -32.07
CA THR A 775 22.25 -24.91 -33.10
C THR A 775 20.85 -24.63 -32.55
N ALA A 776 20.38 -23.41 -32.68
CA ALA A 776 19.01 -23.05 -32.33
C ALA A 776 18.00 -23.91 -33.09
N GLY A 777 17.09 -24.54 -32.36
CA GLY A 777 15.98 -25.32 -32.85
C GLY A 777 14.68 -24.93 -32.17
N SER A 778 13.60 -25.64 -32.49
CA SER A 778 12.35 -25.47 -31.75
C SER A 778 11.55 -26.75 -31.74
N ASP A 779 10.89 -27.04 -30.62
CA ASP A 779 9.91 -28.11 -30.49
C ASP A 779 8.49 -27.52 -30.43
N THR A 780 7.49 -28.21 -30.97
CA THR A 780 6.12 -27.70 -31.00
C THR A 780 5.39 -28.17 -29.74
N ILE A 781 4.85 -27.21 -28.97
CA ILE A 781 3.94 -27.48 -27.86
C ILE A 781 2.54 -27.64 -28.47
N ALA A 782 1.91 -28.75 -28.25
CA ALA A 782 0.58 -29.06 -28.81
C ALA A 782 -0.49 -28.08 -28.28
N SER A 783 -1.59 -27.93 -29.03
CA SER A 783 -2.75 -27.16 -28.59
C SER A 783 -3.30 -27.68 -27.25
N GLY A 784 -3.65 -26.81 -26.33
CA GLY A 784 -4.21 -27.16 -25.03
C GLY A 784 -5.62 -27.78 -25.05
N GLY A 785 -6.33 -27.71 -26.21
CA GLY A 785 -7.64 -28.32 -26.37
C GLY A 785 -8.75 -27.79 -25.46
N GLY A 786 -8.57 -26.63 -24.86
CA GLY A 786 -9.50 -26.01 -23.91
C GLY A 786 -8.78 -25.42 -22.68
N ALA A 787 -9.50 -25.26 -21.58
CA ALA A 787 -8.95 -24.75 -20.34
C ALA A 787 -8.57 -25.89 -19.39
N ASN A 788 -7.30 -26.00 -19.02
CA ASN A 788 -6.81 -26.91 -17.99
C ASN A 788 -5.76 -26.20 -17.12
N HIS A 789 -6.18 -25.75 -15.96
CA HIS A 789 -5.36 -24.96 -15.03
C HIS A 789 -4.94 -25.74 -13.78
N ASP A 790 -5.23 -27.02 -13.69
CA ASP A 790 -5.02 -27.80 -12.47
C ASP A 790 -3.56 -28.30 -12.30
N GLY A 791 -2.69 -27.96 -13.26
CA GLY A 791 -1.30 -28.41 -13.23
C GLY A 791 -1.11 -29.83 -13.78
N THR A 792 -2.15 -30.48 -14.30
CA THR A 792 -2.03 -31.79 -14.96
C THR A 792 -1.50 -31.60 -16.37
N PRO A 793 -0.35 -32.21 -16.74
CA PRO A 793 0.21 -32.06 -18.07
C PRO A 793 -0.71 -32.63 -19.16
N TYR A 794 -0.93 -31.83 -20.20
CA TYR A 794 -1.70 -32.21 -21.37
C TYR A 794 -0.80 -32.22 -22.62
N GLN A 795 -0.50 -33.41 -23.15
CA GLN A 795 0.43 -33.59 -24.27
C GLN A 795 1.74 -32.78 -24.11
N PRO A 796 2.44 -32.88 -22.97
CA PRO A 796 3.58 -32.02 -22.67
C PRO A 796 4.77 -32.37 -23.58
N LEU A 797 5.58 -31.34 -23.86
CA LEU A 797 6.97 -31.57 -24.20
C LEU A 797 7.70 -31.99 -22.93
N VAL A 798 8.49 -33.05 -23.03
CA VAL A 798 9.21 -33.62 -21.90
C VAL A 798 10.70 -33.53 -22.14
N TYR A 799 11.41 -32.94 -21.17
CA TYR A 799 12.89 -32.86 -21.18
C TYR A 799 13.44 -33.50 -19.90
N GLU A 800 14.43 -34.37 -20.03
CA GLU A 800 15.00 -35.09 -18.90
C GLU A 800 16.52 -35.03 -18.87
N VAL A 801 17.06 -35.08 -17.64
CA VAL A 801 18.45 -35.42 -17.33
C VAL A 801 18.46 -36.49 -16.25
N ARG A 802 19.34 -37.46 -16.40
CA ARG A 802 19.51 -38.60 -15.46
C ARG A 802 20.89 -38.62 -14.89
N GLY A 803 21.06 -39.30 -13.75
CA GLY A 803 22.34 -39.44 -13.08
C GLY A 803 22.79 -38.16 -12.33
N VAL A 804 21.86 -37.31 -11.97
CA VAL A 804 22.13 -36.08 -11.21
C VAL A 804 22.45 -36.42 -9.77
N ASN A 805 23.52 -35.81 -9.26
CA ASN A 805 23.96 -35.96 -7.87
C ASN A 805 24.12 -34.57 -7.24
N GLY A 806 23.88 -34.47 -5.93
CA GLY A 806 24.08 -33.20 -5.20
C GLY A 806 23.15 -33.08 -4.00
N THR A 807 23.29 -31.97 -3.30
CA THR A 807 22.38 -31.62 -2.19
C THR A 807 21.64 -30.34 -2.54
N TYR A 808 20.32 -30.32 -2.33
CA TYR A 808 19.51 -29.14 -2.58
C TYR A 808 19.96 -27.98 -1.67
N ALA A 809 20.33 -26.86 -2.24
CA ALA A 809 20.77 -25.69 -1.49
C ALA A 809 19.62 -25.15 -0.63
N SER A 810 19.83 -25.05 0.68
CA SER A 810 18.80 -24.56 1.61
C SER A 810 18.36 -23.12 1.26
N GLY A 811 17.06 -22.92 1.13
CA GLY A 811 16.49 -21.60 0.77
C GLY A 811 16.56 -21.24 -0.71
N ALA A 812 17.17 -22.08 -1.54
CA ALA A 812 17.16 -21.86 -2.99
C ALA A 812 15.88 -22.43 -3.63
N SER A 813 15.56 -21.98 -4.84
CA SER A 813 14.42 -22.42 -5.64
C SER A 813 14.89 -22.94 -6.98
N THR A 814 14.13 -23.89 -7.55
CA THR A 814 14.25 -24.23 -8.97
C THR A 814 13.86 -23.01 -9.81
N ALA A 815 14.61 -22.72 -10.84
CA ALA A 815 14.35 -21.63 -11.76
C ALA A 815 14.35 -22.15 -13.20
N PHE A 816 13.61 -21.50 -14.08
CA PHE A 816 13.68 -21.76 -15.53
C PHE A 816 13.41 -20.49 -16.32
N ARG A 817 13.96 -20.44 -17.51
CA ARG A 817 13.61 -19.51 -18.58
C ARG A 817 13.26 -20.30 -19.82
N LEU A 818 12.22 -19.96 -20.50
CA LEU A 818 11.77 -20.63 -21.71
C LEU A 818 11.49 -19.56 -22.78
N GLN A 819 12.04 -19.72 -23.95
CA GLN A 819 11.70 -18.88 -25.11
C GLN A 819 10.57 -19.54 -25.89
N VAL A 820 9.43 -18.90 -25.93
CA VAL A 820 8.21 -19.43 -26.57
C VAL A 820 7.76 -18.48 -27.68
N ASP A 821 7.36 -19.04 -28.79
CA ASP A 821 6.69 -18.31 -29.89
C ASP A 821 5.24 -18.81 -29.96
N ALA A 822 4.31 -17.99 -29.48
CA ALA A 822 2.88 -18.25 -29.51
C ALA A 822 2.26 -18.00 -30.90
N GLY A 823 3.02 -17.45 -31.85
CA GLY A 823 2.54 -17.10 -33.18
C GLY A 823 1.45 -16.03 -33.12
N THR A 824 0.29 -16.33 -33.68
CA THR A 824 -0.88 -15.44 -33.68
C THR A 824 -1.99 -15.91 -32.71
N THR A 825 -1.70 -16.85 -31.84
CA THR A 825 -2.68 -17.41 -30.90
C THR A 825 -2.88 -16.48 -29.71
N VAL A 826 -4.09 -15.95 -29.58
CA VAL A 826 -4.48 -15.06 -28.46
C VAL A 826 -4.93 -15.89 -27.26
N GLY A 827 -4.61 -15.45 -26.05
CA GLY A 827 -5.06 -16.09 -24.80
C GLY A 827 -4.45 -17.47 -24.56
N LEU A 828 -3.22 -17.68 -25.00
CA LEU A 828 -2.51 -18.93 -24.80
C LEU A 828 -1.91 -18.95 -23.40
N GLY A 829 -2.41 -19.81 -22.53
CA GLY A 829 -1.84 -20.09 -21.22
C GLY A 829 -0.94 -21.31 -21.26
N GLN A 830 0.26 -21.20 -20.72
CA GLN A 830 1.22 -22.28 -20.65
C GLN A 830 1.52 -22.65 -19.21
N GLN A 831 1.79 -23.93 -18.98
CA GLN A 831 2.26 -24.43 -17.71
C GLN A 831 3.54 -25.24 -17.88
N ALA A 832 4.38 -25.22 -16.84
CA ALA A 832 5.55 -26.06 -16.75
C ALA A 832 5.51 -26.82 -15.42
N ARG A 833 5.99 -28.05 -15.44
CA ARG A 833 6.13 -28.88 -14.26
C ARG A 833 7.56 -29.41 -14.17
N VAL A 834 8.18 -29.28 -13.02
CA VAL A 834 9.47 -29.88 -12.72
C VAL A 834 9.27 -31.01 -11.71
N SER A 835 9.75 -32.19 -12.04
CA SER A 835 9.64 -33.40 -11.21
C SER A 835 11.03 -33.95 -10.90
N TYR A 836 11.22 -34.40 -9.65
CA TYR A 836 12.47 -34.90 -9.14
C TYR A 836 12.31 -36.35 -8.66
N ASP A 837 13.07 -37.26 -9.23
CA ASP A 837 13.36 -38.61 -8.71
C ASP A 837 14.70 -38.49 -8.01
N LEU A 838 14.70 -38.52 -6.69
CA LEU A 838 15.89 -38.26 -5.87
C LEU A 838 16.88 -39.47 -5.80
N THR A 839 16.37 -40.64 -6.09
CA THR A 839 17.10 -41.91 -5.93
C THR A 839 17.42 -42.56 -7.27
N GLY A 840 16.84 -42.14 -8.36
CA GLY A 840 17.02 -42.74 -9.69
C GLY A 840 16.28 -44.08 -9.85
N ASP A 841 15.27 -44.35 -9.02
CA ASP A 841 14.46 -45.57 -9.08
C ASP A 841 13.32 -45.55 -10.10
N GLY A 842 13.12 -44.38 -10.74
CA GLY A 842 12.07 -44.16 -11.75
C GLY A 842 10.78 -43.60 -11.20
N SER A 843 10.69 -43.37 -9.87
CA SER A 843 9.56 -42.74 -9.20
C SER A 843 9.88 -41.28 -8.87
N PHE A 844 8.98 -40.34 -9.15
CA PHE A 844 9.22 -38.95 -8.81
C PHE A 844 8.80 -38.65 -7.36
N ASP A 845 9.76 -38.33 -6.50
CA ASP A 845 9.57 -38.05 -5.09
C ASP A 845 8.99 -36.65 -4.84
N ARG A 846 9.22 -35.71 -5.76
CA ARG A 846 8.80 -34.32 -5.66
C ARG A 846 8.36 -33.77 -7.02
N VAL A 847 7.34 -32.91 -6.97
CA VAL A 847 6.81 -32.20 -8.13
C VAL A 847 6.60 -30.74 -7.78
N GLU A 848 7.10 -29.86 -8.63
CA GLU A 848 6.88 -28.41 -8.56
C GLU A 848 6.16 -27.96 -9.84
N THR A 849 5.03 -27.30 -9.72
CA THR A 849 4.24 -26.80 -10.85
C THR A 849 4.31 -25.29 -10.93
N TYR A 850 4.55 -24.79 -12.11
CA TYR A 850 4.63 -23.37 -12.40
C TYR A 850 3.63 -23.04 -13.52
N GLN A 851 2.93 -21.93 -13.36
CA GLN A 851 1.92 -21.46 -14.31
C GLN A 851 2.28 -20.06 -14.79
N TYR A 852 2.15 -19.81 -16.09
CA TYR A 852 2.31 -18.48 -16.67
C TYR A 852 1.46 -18.35 -17.93
N PHE A 853 1.17 -17.11 -18.31
CA PHE A 853 0.27 -16.79 -19.41
C PHE A 853 0.98 -15.94 -20.45
N ALA A 854 0.77 -16.29 -21.72
CA ALA A 854 0.99 -15.39 -22.84
C ALA A 854 -0.34 -14.71 -23.13
N THR A 855 -0.44 -13.41 -22.88
CA THR A 855 -1.69 -12.66 -23.01
C THR A 855 -1.91 -12.08 -24.40
N ASP A 856 -0.83 -11.82 -25.15
CA ASP A 856 -0.91 -11.17 -26.46
C ASP A 856 -0.15 -11.95 -27.55
N PRO A 857 -0.63 -11.93 -28.80
CA PRO A 857 0.12 -12.47 -29.91
C PRO A 857 1.27 -11.52 -30.24
N VAL A 858 2.40 -11.74 -29.61
CA VAL A 858 3.65 -11.16 -30.08
C VAL A 858 4.20 -12.12 -31.13
N THR A 859 4.38 -11.62 -32.32
CA THR A 859 5.04 -12.40 -33.38
C THR A 859 6.51 -12.53 -33.05
N GLY A 860 6.96 -13.75 -32.75
CA GLY A 860 8.33 -14.06 -32.46
C GLY A 860 8.55 -14.68 -31.08
N TRP A 861 9.82 -14.77 -30.69
CA TRP A 861 10.22 -15.42 -29.46
C TRP A 861 10.05 -14.49 -28.25
N GLU A 862 9.26 -14.92 -27.28
CA GLU A 862 9.11 -14.27 -25.99
C GLU A 862 9.72 -15.12 -24.88
N GLU A 863 10.29 -14.47 -23.86
CA GLU A 863 10.82 -15.13 -22.69
C GLU A 863 9.72 -15.36 -21.64
N TYR A 864 9.63 -16.59 -21.20
CA TYR A 864 8.81 -17.02 -20.07
C TYR A 864 9.73 -17.47 -18.95
N ALA A 865 9.66 -16.76 -17.84
CA ALA A 865 10.42 -17.07 -16.64
C ALA A 865 9.47 -17.41 -15.50
N GLN A 866 9.99 -18.09 -14.52
CA GLN A 866 9.27 -18.49 -13.30
C GLN A 866 8.66 -17.30 -12.54
N SER A 867 9.21 -16.11 -12.68
CA SER A 867 8.69 -14.87 -12.09
C SER A 867 7.33 -14.44 -12.64
N ARG A 868 6.91 -14.98 -13.77
CA ARG A 868 5.65 -14.64 -14.45
C ARG A 868 4.48 -15.56 -14.10
N GLY A 869 4.58 -16.45 -13.14
CA GLY A 869 3.52 -17.41 -12.89
C GLY A 869 3.39 -17.88 -11.46
N LEU A 870 2.31 -18.60 -11.20
CA LEU A 870 2.06 -19.31 -9.96
C LEU A 870 3.04 -20.44 -9.77
N ARG A 871 3.44 -20.67 -8.52
CA ARG A 871 4.41 -21.71 -8.13
C ARG A 871 3.84 -22.57 -7.02
N SER A 872 4.09 -23.86 -7.10
CA SER A 872 3.98 -24.69 -5.92
C SER A 872 5.14 -24.39 -4.97
N ALA A 873 4.85 -24.43 -3.66
CA ALA A 873 5.84 -24.16 -2.64
C ALA A 873 7.03 -25.11 -2.74
N THR A 874 8.23 -24.57 -2.70
CA THR A 874 9.47 -25.30 -2.64
C THR A 874 9.95 -25.39 -1.20
N GLY A 875 10.23 -26.61 -0.74
CA GLY A 875 11.00 -26.86 0.48
C GLY A 875 12.38 -27.36 0.10
N SER A 876 13.25 -27.58 1.09
CA SER A 876 14.47 -28.35 0.85
C SER A 876 14.10 -29.75 0.37
N LEU A 877 14.55 -30.11 -0.83
CA LEU A 877 14.29 -31.44 -1.42
C LEU A 877 15.27 -32.51 -0.96
N GLY A 878 16.26 -32.15 -0.15
CA GLY A 878 17.26 -33.11 0.39
C GLY A 878 18.37 -33.42 -0.61
N LYS A 879 18.93 -34.65 -0.48
CA LYS A 879 20.03 -35.10 -1.33
C LYS A 879 19.50 -35.89 -2.53
N MET A 880 20.11 -35.71 -3.68
CA MET A 880 19.87 -36.49 -4.89
C MET A 880 21.07 -37.37 -5.15
N THR A 881 20.85 -38.65 -5.51
CA THR A 881 21.90 -39.62 -5.78
C THR A 881 21.51 -40.44 -7.02
N GLY A 882 22.18 -40.19 -8.14
CA GLY A 882 21.83 -40.83 -9.42
C GLY A 882 20.45 -40.47 -9.96
N GLY A 883 19.86 -39.37 -9.44
CA GLY A 883 18.47 -38.98 -9.65
C GLY A 883 18.13 -38.51 -11.06
N THR A 884 16.85 -38.35 -11.32
CA THR A 884 16.31 -37.86 -12.59
C THR A 884 15.59 -36.56 -12.35
N VAL A 885 15.83 -35.56 -13.21
CA VAL A 885 15.05 -34.33 -13.24
C VAL A 885 14.30 -34.25 -14.56
N ARG A 886 13.01 -33.99 -14.49
CA ARG A 886 12.12 -33.87 -15.64
C ARG A 886 11.47 -32.49 -15.65
N LEU A 887 11.55 -31.80 -16.78
CA LEU A 887 10.77 -30.63 -17.09
C LEU A 887 9.71 -31.00 -18.12
N GLU A 888 8.47 -30.68 -17.84
CA GLU A 888 7.32 -30.84 -18.74
C GLU A 888 6.75 -29.45 -19.04
N VAL A 889 6.48 -29.16 -20.32
CA VAL A 889 5.91 -27.87 -20.77
C VAL A 889 4.72 -28.14 -21.68
N TRP A 890 3.59 -27.51 -21.44
CA TRP A 890 2.37 -27.68 -22.23
C TRP A 890 1.54 -26.42 -22.32
N ASN A 891 0.71 -26.33 -23.33
CA ASN A 891 -0.33 -25.31 -23.44
C ASN A 891 -1.54 -25.76 -22.60
N ALA A 892 -1.81 -25.06 -21.49
CA ALA A 892 -2.92 -25.35 -20.60
C ALA A 892 -4.22 -24.68 -21.03
N ILE A 893 -4.12 -23.54 -21.73
CA ILE A 893 -5.26 -22.76 -22.21
C ILE A 893 -5.05 -22.43 -23.69
N GLY A 894 -6.18 -22.22 -24.39
CA GLY A 894 -6.17 -21.81 -25.79
C GLY A 894 -6.20 -22.98 -26.76
N ASN A 895 -6.54 -22.68 -28.00
CA ASN A 895 -6.73 -23.68 -29.07
C ASN A 895 -5.61 -23.66 -30.12
N GLY A 896 -4.48 -23.03 -29.84
CA GLY A 896 -3.36 -22.97 -30.75
C GLY A 896 -2.17 -23.77 -30.26
N ALA A 897 -1.29 -24.16 -31.17
CA ALA A 897 0.02 -24.67 -30.84
C ALA A 897 1.03 -23.52 -30.73
N SER A 898 2.04 -23.68 -29.89
CA SER A 898 3.17 -22.77 -29.76
C SER A 898 4.49 -23.47 -30.03
N LYS A 899 5.60 -22.74 -30.08
CA LYS A 899 6.93 -23.30 -30.24
C LYS A 899 7.79 -22.99 -29.04
N LEU A 900 8.54 -23.93 -28.56
CA LEU A 900 9.54 -23.79 -27.52
C LEU A 900 10.94 -23.83 -28.14
N GLN A 901 11.76 -22.80 -27.89
CA GLN A 901 13.11 -22.75 -28.40
C GLN A 901 14.01 -23.76 -27.69
N THR A 902 14.87 -24.43 -28.45
CA THR A 902 15.83 -25.40 -27.93
C THR A 902 17.25 -25.12 -28.48
N GLY A 903 18.27 -25.72 -27.89
CA GLY A 903 19.61 -25.65 -28.42
C GLY A 903 20.40 -24.39 -28.12
N THR A 904 19.83 -23.48 -27.30
CA THR A 904 20.47 -22.22 -26.89
C THR A 904 20.45 -22.06 -25.37
N ASP A 905 21.17 -21.09 -24.86
CA ASP A 905 21.14 -20.64 -23.46
C ASP A 905 19.88 -19.86 -23.08
N LYS A 906 18.99 -19.62 -24.04
CA LYS A 906 17.75 -18.86 -23.81
C LYS A 906 16.60 -19.69 -23.25
N SER A 907 16.66 -21.03 -23.44
CA SER A 907 15.72 -21.95 -22.78
C SER A 907 16.52 -22.86 -21.87
N VAL A 908 16.40 -22.61 -20.55
CA VAL A 908 17.19 -23.29 -19.52
C VAL A 908 16.36 -23.65 -18.30
N LEU A 909 16.76 -24.73 -17.63
CA LEU A 909 16.31 -25.11 -16.30
C LEU A 909 17.49 -25.02 -15.35
N VAL A 910 17.34 -24.34 -14.24
CA VAL A 910 18.35 -24.26 -13.17
C VAL A 910 17.80 -24.97 -11.94
N ILE A 911 18.51 -25.96 -11.47
CA ILE A 911 18.13 -26.70 -10.26
C ILE A 911 19.16 -26.42 -9.16
N PRO A 912 18.71 -26.14 -7.93
CA PRO A 912 19.58 -25.75 -6.83
C PRO A 912 20.25 -26.98 -6.16
N TYR A 913 20.78 -27.87 -6.95
CA TYR A 913 21.61 -29.01 -6.53
C TYR A 913 23.09 -28.77 -6.86
N SER A 914 23.94 -28.85 -5.86
CA SER A 914 25.40 -28.70 -5.99
C SER A 914 26.14 -29.85 -5.35
#